data_b92a1732446e30fcb56dac0dd59babef
#
_entry.id   b92a1732446e30fcb56dac0dd59babef
#
_cell.length_a   1.000
_cell.length_b   1.000
_cell.length_c   1.000
_cell.angle_alpha   90.00
_cell.angle_beta   90.00
_cell.angle_gamma   90.00
#
_symmetry.space_group_name_H-M   'P 1'
#
loop_
_entity.id
_entity.type
_entity.pdbx_description
1 polymer ?
#
loop_
_entity_poly.entity_id
_entity_poly.type
_entity_poly.pdbx_seq_one_letter_code
_entity_poly.pdbx_strand_id
1 'polypeptide(L)'
;PFRVSEVIICPSSITTEKTGMYTIKVAYSAPYGNKIQNLYVNDVDQGQCSFSPTKEGEWKELDLGSVKLDAGDNKISIVGSWGWTNFDYITVEEATLPDITASDTKCSDPAATAQADSLMQYLSSVYGKHIISGQQEIYKYGPHDFEYEFNYIHDTTGKYPAIRGFDYLNCNPLYGSEDGTTDRIIQWVNDNPYSENQGIATASWHITVPKNFSSYNIGDKVDWANATYVPKETDFEPSKILVEGSKEREYYMLCLKGLAAELQKLQDADVPLIFRPLHEAEGGGGETGSWFWWGKEGSAVYKELWILTYETLTEEYGLHNLIWEWNSYAYDTSANWYPGDEYVDIVAYDKYNCTDWSTGSAVLKHNDSAISSTFYSIMQKYNSKKMVAMAENDSIPTLNNLVTEKAGWLYFCPWYDGGSNDTNFLTNELFNTKEDLKEMYTSDYCITLDELPDDLYGNGQQGTGTKPSHTTTATTTTTTPEGKGEAAKIVADNGVYNISFKQAIGNRVDLTFDFDGDVNYANGCIGISATVDGVDYWLNYKWEVDSKGEVTAKLDEPFNVTYNNGKSEVTDADMIKKISDEAIKQKNAQVQIWWANDGAGDAMETSSVKLTGAYLPKSGETTTEPTGTTTSDDASQTTDSETETTVSETETTVSATETSATESVTTTVTGDSSETSTETSATTTTTASSGTEAPGIVTTESSATTETEPATVSLYGDANLDGRVDITDAVLMNKAAAGQVELSAQARANADCMADNVLSSDDALSLLQFPLTITYFLKQGNAFSVWVTKWLSPSGDPGVWIYGVLNI
;
A
#
# COMPACT_ATOMS: atom_id res chain seq x y z
N PRO A 1 31.01 1.36 -1.16
CA PRO A 1 29.65 1.65 -1.55
C PRO A 1 29.38 1.08 -2.94
N PHE A 2 28.45 0.15 -3.05
CA PHE A 2 28.03 -0.44 -4.31
C PHE A 2 26.79 0.30 -4.79
N ARG A 3 26.76 0.70 -6.08
CA ARG A 3 25.56 1.24 -6.72
C ARG A 3 24.80 0.13 -7.38
N VAL A 4 23.50 0.13 -7.24
CA VAL A 4 22.61 -0.84 -7.86
C VAL A 4 21.57 -0.15 -8.70
N SER A 5 21.64 -0.47 -9.97
CA SER A 5 20.52 -0.44 -10.89
C SER A 5 20.42 -1.85 -11.44
N GLU A 6 19.28 -2.47 -11.24
CA GLU A 6 18.91 -3.80 -11.72
C GLU A 6 19.81 -4.97 -11.29
N VAL A 7 19.19 -5.92 -10.60
CA VAL A 7 19.60 -7.29 -10.30
C VAL A 7 20.77 -7.47 -9.31
N ILE A 8 20.42 -8.07 -8.17
CA ILE A 8 21.27 -8.63 -7.10
C ILE A 8 22.37 -7.71 -6.61
N ILE A 9 22.04 -7.07 -5.53
CA ILE A 9 22.81 -5.97 -4.98
C ILE A 9 24.01 -6.43 -4.18
N CYS A 10 23.91 -7.49 -3.47
CA CYS A 10 24.98 -8.03 -2.66
C CYS A 10 24.61 -9.48 -2.28
N PRO A 11 25.07 -10.49 -2.96
CA PRO A 11 25.07 -11.82 -2.39
C PRO A 11 26.15 -11.84 -1.29
N SER A 12 25.73 -11.73 -0.05
CA SER A 12 26.59 -11.99 1.09
C SER A 12 26.42 -13.44 1.49
N SER A 13 27.48 -14.23 1.46
CA SER A 13 27.49 -15.55 2.08
C SER A 13 27.75 -15.38 3.56
N ILE A 14 26.82 -15.84 4.39
CA ILE A 14 26.92 -15.80 5.85
C ILE A 14 26.81 -17.22 6.38
N THR A 15 27.75 -17.61 7.22
CA THR A 15 27.73 -18.93 7.85
C THR A 15 27.14 -18.81 9.24
N THR A 16 26.09 -19.58 9.55
CA THR A 16 25.49 -19.70 10.87
C THR A 16 25.78 -21.05 11.51
N GLU A 17 25.95 -21.09 12.82
CA GLU A 17 26.26 -22.34 13.53
C GLU A 17 25.05 -23.27 13.69
N LYS A 18 23.85 -22.70 13.69
CA LYS A 18 22.58 -23.42 13.89
C LYS A 18 21.47 -22.84 12.99
N THR A 19 20.52 -23.66 12.62
CA THR A 19 19.27 -23.22 12.02
C THR A 19 18.45 -22.45 13.08
N GLY A 20 17.92 -21.30 12.72
CA GLY A 20 17.12 -20.47 13.60
C GLY A 20 16.76 -19.13 12.97
N MET A 21 16.15 -18.27 13.77
CA MET A 21 15.79 -16.93 13.37
C MET A 21 16.92 -15.94 13.61
N TYR A 22 17.17 -15.08 12.63
CA TYR A 22 18.21 -14.08 12.66
C TYR A 22 17.68 -12.74 12.15
N THR A 23 17.99 -11.67 12.88
CA THR A 23 17.68 -10.31 12.46
C THR A 23 18.73 -9.83 11.45
N ILE A 24 18.27 -9.35 10.32
CA ILE A 24 19.10 -8.79 9.25
C ILE A 24 19.03 -7.28 9.31
N LYS A 25 20.18 -6.60 9.47
CA LYS A 25 20.25 -5.14 9.37
C LYS A 25 21.17 -4.74 8.23
N VAL A 26 20.88 -3.64 7.57
CA VAL A 26 21.68 -3.13 6.46
C VAL A 26 21.94 -1.64 6.61
N ALA A 27 23.20 -1.25 6.40
CA ALA A 27 23.57 0.16 6.27
C ALA A 27 23.30 0.63 4.84
N TYR A 28 22.48 1.68 4.70
CA TYR A 28 22.04 2.19 3.42
C TYR A 28 22.08 3.71 3.30
N SER A 29 22.06 4.19 2.04
CA SER A 29 21.85 5.59 1.71
C SER A 29 20.91 5.72 0.51
N ALA A 30 19.80 6.47 0.67
CA ALA A 30 18.77 6.71 -0.33
C ALA A 30 18.52 8.22 -0.53
N PRO A 31 19.49 8.99 -1.08
CA PRO A 31 19.41 10.46 -1.13
C PRO A 31 18.37 10.99 -2.14
N TYR A 32 17.79 10.13 -2.96
CA TYR A 32 16.81 10.51 -4.01
C TYR A 32 15.38 10.04 -3.71
N GLY A 33 14.96 10.09 -2.45
CA GLY A 33 13.63 9.74 -1.99
C GLY A 33 13.47 8.27 -1.58
N ASN A 34 12.27 7.87 -1.18
CA ASN A 34 11.94 6.49 -0.78
C ASN A 34 12.31 5.48 -1.85
N LYS A 35 12.74 4.30 -1.42
CA LYS A 35 13.08 3.18 -2.29
C LYS A 35 12.48 1.90 -1.75
N ILE A 36 12.16 0.97 -2.63
CA ILE A 36 11.62 -0.35 -2.30
C ILE A 36 12.52 -1.40 -2.92
N GLN A 37 12.96 -2.36 -2.11
CA GLN A 37 13.77 -3.50 -2.56
C GLN A 37 13.20 -4.77 -1.94
N ASN A 38 13.57 -5.93 -2.45
CA ASN A 38 13.17 -7.22 -1.89
C ASN A 38 14.33 -7.89 -1.17
N LEU A 39 14.07 -8.46 0.00
CA LEU A 39 15.02 -9.29 0.72
C LEU A 39 14.89 -10.74 0.24
N TYR A 40 15.99 -11.37 -0.12
CA TYR A 40 16.06 -12.79 -0.49
C TYR A 40 17.00 -13.52 0.46
N VAL A 41 16.59 -14.69 0.89
CA VAL A 41 17.42 -15.65 1.64
C VAL A 41 17.47 -16.96 0.86
N ASN A 42 18.67 -17.42 0.54
CA ASN A 42 18.88 -18.66 -0.24
C ASN A 42 18.07 -18.69 -1.55
N ASP A 43 17.97 -17.52 -2.21
CA ASP A 43 17.20 -17.29 -3.44
C ASP A 43 15.67 -17.37 -3.29
N VAL A 44 15.15 -17.37 -2.05
CA VAL A 44 13.72 -17.28 -1.72
C VAL A 44 13.37 -15.87 -1.27
N ASP A 45 12.34 -15.28 -1.87
CA ASP A 45 11.84 -13.93 -1.53
C ASP A 45 11.20 -13.93 -0.14
N GLN A 46 11.68 -13.04 0.73
CA GLN A 46 11.21 -12.83 2.10
C GLN A 46 10.29 -11.61 2.22
N GLY A 47 10.05 -10.92 1.12
CA GLY A 47 9.19 -9.73 1.07
C GLY A 47 9.93 -8.43 0.80
N GLN A 48 9.14 -7.36 0.68
CA GLN A 48 9.61 -6.02 0.35
C GLN A 48 10.11 -5.27 1.58
N CYS A 49 11.18 -4.51 1.39
CA CYS A 49 11.78 -3.62 2.38
C CYS A 49 11.75 -2.18 1.87
N SER A 50 11.26 -1.25 2.70
CA SER A 50 11.22 0.18 2.41
C SER A 50 12.43 0.90 2.96
N PHE A 51 13.09 1.71 2.14
CA PHE A 51 14.26 2.50 2.49
C PHE A 51 13.89 3.98 2.46
N SER A 52 13.68 4.55 3.64
CA SER A 52 13.35 5.96 3.83
C SER A 52 14.44 6.90 3.29
N PRO A 53 14.11 8.13 2.87
CA PRO A 53 15.09 9.06 2.35
C PRO A 53 16.23 9.36 3.33
N THR A 54 17.42 9.56 2.78
CA THR A 54 18.58 10.08 3.51
C THR A 54 19.05 11.38 2.89
N LYS A 55 19.81 12.20 3.65
CA LYS A 55 20.53 13.35 3.07
C LYS A 55 21.70 12.83 2.24
N GLU A 56 22.23 13.65 1.34
CA GLU A 56 23.42 13.32 0.57
C GLU A 56 24.62 13.10 1.50
N GLY A 57 25.24 11.92 1.40
CA GLY A 57 26.35 11.51 2.27
C GLY A 57 25.95 10.96 3.64
N GLU A 58 24.66 10.94 3.97
CA GLU A 58 24.12 10.30 5.17
C GLU A 58 23.92 8.81 4.95
N TRP A 59 24.29 8.03 5.97
CA TRP A 59 24.03 6.60 6.04
C TRP A 59 23.13 6.31 7.23
N LYS A 60 22.16 5.41 7.04
CA LYS A 60 21.27 4.90 8.08
C LYS A 60 21.39 3.38 8.14
N GLU A 61 21.13 2.81 9.28
CA GLU A 61 20.93 1.37 9.43
C GLU A 61 19.44 1.09 9.42
N LEU A 62 19.02 0.09 8.63
CA LEU A 62 17.63 -0.39 8.57
C LEU A 62 17.61 -1.84 9.05
N ASP A 63 16.72 -2.14 9.95
CA ASP A 63 16.32 -3.49 10.32
C ASP A 63 15.39 -4.05 9.24
N LEU A 64 15.83 -5.08 8.53
CA LEU A 64 15.05 -5.74 7.47
C LEU A 64 14.12 -6.82 8.03
N GLY A 65 14.07 -6.96 9.36
CA GLY A 65 13.31 -7.98 10.04
C GLY A 65 14.09 -9.25 10.33
N SER A 66 13.37 -10.23 10.86
CA SER A 66 13.94 -11.51 11.23
C SER A 66 13.56 -12.59 10.23
N VAL A 67 14.56 -13.34 9.76
CA VAL A 67 14.41 -14.40 8.76
C VAL A 67 15.03 -15.70 9.27
N LYS A 68 14.57 -16.82 8.74
CA LYS A 68 15.19 -18.13 8.98
C LYS A 68 16.50 -18.24 8.21
N LEU A 69 17.58 -18.61 8.90
CA LEU A 69 18.82 -19.07 8.30
C LEU A 69 19.09 -20.52 8.71
N ASP A 70 19.59 -21.32 7.77
CA ASP A 70 19.95 -22.71 8.05
C ASP A 70 21.37 -22.81 8.60
N ALA A 71 21.66 -23.86 9.36
CA ALA A 71 23.02 -24.13 9.79
C ALA A 71 23.95 -24.33 8.59
N GLY A 72 25.06 -23.62 8.55
CA GLY A 72 25.96 -23.60 7.40
C GLY A 72 25.90 -22.27 6.63
N ASP A 73 26.22 -22.31 5.34
CA ASP A 73 26.31 -21.14 4.48
C ASP A 73 24.93 -20.72 3.98
N ASN A 74 24.59 -19.48 4.19
CA ASN A 74 23.37 -18.84 3.70
C ASN A 74 23.69 -17.69 2.77
N LYS A 75 22.90 -17.51 1.74
CA LYS A 75 22.98 -16.40 0.79
C LYS A 75 21.91 -15.37 1.14
N ILE A 76 22.33 -14.17 1.52
CA ILE A 76 21.42 -13.04 1.72
C ILE A 76 21.59 -12.09 0.54
N SER A 77 20.48 -11.71 -0.09
CA SER A 77 20.50 -10.79 -1.23
C SER A 77 19.41 -9.72 -1.04
N ILE A 78 19.77 -8.48 -1.40
CA ILE A 78 18.79 -7.42 -1.56
C ILE A 78 18.62 -7.20 -3.05
N VAL A 79 17.43 -7.42 -3.57
CA VAL A 79 17.13 -7.39 -5.00
C VAL A 79 16.37 -6.11 -5.32
N GLY A 80 16.74 -5.43 -6.41
CA GLY A 80 16.12 -4.19 -6.83
C GLY A 80 14.66 -4.40 -7.22
N SER A 81 13.76 -3.61 -6.64
CA SER A 81 12.35 -3.53 -7.03
C SER A 81 12.04 -2.15 -7.60
N TRP A 82 12.23 -1.09 -6.80
CA TRP A 82 12.01 0.27 -7.27
C TRP A 82 13.07 1.24 -6.75
N GLY A 83 13.76 1.88 -7.67
CA GLY A 83 14.73 2.95 -7.45
C GLY A 83 16.07 2.49 -6.92
N TRP A 84 17.00 3.42 -6.79
CA TRP A 84 18.37 3.14 -6.36
C TRP A 84 18.53 3.26 -4.86
N THR A 85 19.23 2.33 -4.25
CA THR A 85 19.72 2.40 -2.88
C THR A 85 21.21 2.09 -2.86
N ASN A 86 21.98 2.85 -2.10
CA ASN A 86 23.37 2.49 -1.85
C ASN A 86 23.43 1.66 -0.58
N PHE A 87 24.23 0.60 -0.57
CA PHE A 87 24.46 -0.26 0.59
C PHE A 87 25.92 -0.28 0.95
N ASP A 88 26.22 -0.44 2.26
CA ASP A 88 27.59 -0.52 2.77
C ASP A 88 27.86 -1.90 3.36
N TYR A 89 27.17 -2.28 4.41
CA TYR A 89 27.31 -3.58 5.06
C TYR A 89 25.95 -4.18 5.45
N ILE A 90 25.95 -5.49 5.72
CA ILE A 90 24.86 -6.23 6.33
C ILE A 90 25.37 -6.81 7.64
N THR A 91 24.58 -6.70 8.72
CA THR A 91 24.81 -7.41 9.98
C THR A 91 23.75 -8.46 10.17
N VAL A 92 24.10 -9.57 10.81
CA VAL A 92 23.23 -10.71 11.11
C VAL A 92 23.43 -11.07 12.57
N GLU A 93 22.36 -11.05 13.33
CA GLU A 93 22.34 -11.34 14.75
C GLU A 93 21.25 -12.39 15.05
N GLU A 94 21.44 -13.24 16.07
CA GLU A 94 20.38 -14.15 16.49
C GLU A 94 19.16 -13.32 16.94
N ALA A 95 17.99 -13.60 16.37
CA ALA A 95 16.80 -12.81 16.62
C ALA A 95 16.19 -13.11 17.99
N THR A 96 15.75 -12.06 18.67
CA THR A 96 14.83 -12.16 19.79
C THR A 96 13.43 -11.82 19.26
N LEU A 97 12.64 -12.85 18.99
CA LEU A 97 11.28 -12.65 18.49
C LEU A 97 10.36 -12.17 19.62
N PRO A 98 9.46 -11.24 19.33
CA PRO A 98 8.43 -10.83 20.28
C PRO A 98 7.43 -11.97 20.52
N ASP A 99 6.77 -11.94 21.67
CA ASP A 99 5.66 -12.84 21.95
C ASP A 99 4.49 -12.55 20.98
N ILE A 100 3.89 -13.61 20.45
CA ILE A 100 2.73 -13.50 19.57
C ILE A 100 1.49 -13.33 20.45
N THR A 101 0.93 -12.13 20.42
CA THR A 101 -0.24 -11.77 21.23
C THR A 101 -1.18 -10.86 20.43
N ALA A 102 -2.46 -10.90 20.80
CA ALA A 102 -3.46 -9.93 20.41
C ALA A 102 -4.20 -9.48 21.68
N SER A 103 -4.20 -8.18 21.95
CA SER A 103 -4.87 -7.65 23.16
C SER A 103 -6.38 -7.50 22.97
N ASP A 104 -6.82 -7.28 21.74
CA ASP A 104 -8.23 -7.12 21.38
C ASP A 104 -8.81 -8.49 21.01
N THR A 105 -9.48 -9.11 21.98
CA THR A 105 -10.04 -10.46 21.86
C THR A 105 -11.56 -10.48 21.73
N LYS A 106 -12.18 -9.30 21.55
CA LYS A 106 -13.61 -9.11 21.38
C LYS A 106 -13.88 -8.48 20.04
N CYS A 107 -15.10 -8.68 19.51
CA CYS A 107 -15.52 -8.00 18.32
C CYS A 107 -15.52 -6.48 18.48
N SER A 108 -15.16 -5.77 17.43
CA SER A 108 -15.22 -4.32 17.32
C SER A 108 -16.66 -3.80 17.38
N ASP A 109 -17.62 -4.65 16.99
CA ASP A 109 -19.05 -4.37 17.15
C ASP A 109 -19.45 -4.68 18.60
N PRO A 110 -19.86 -3.66 19.41
CA PRO A 110 -20.29 -3.86 20.79
C PRO A 110 -21.64 -4.58 20.93
N ALA A 111 -22.38 -4.73 19.82
CA ALA A 111 -23.64 -5.48 19.73
C ALA A 111 -23.48 -6.87 19.11
N ALA A 112 -22.25 -7.30 18.86
CA ALA A 112 -21.96 -8.58 18.19
C ALA A 112 -22.81 -9.73 18.73
N THR A 113 -23.24 -10.62 17.83
CA THR A 113 -24.02 -11.82 18.20
C THR A 113 -23.22 -12.74 19.11
N ALA A 114 -23.92 -13.58 19.86
CA ALA A 114 -23.25 -14.56 20.73
C ALA A 114 -22.36 -15.50 19.91
N GLN A 115 -22.76 -15.85 18.70
CA GLN A 115 -22.02 -16.71 17.79
C GLN A 115 -20.73 -16.04 17.31
N ALA A 116 -20.76 -14.73 16.95
CA ALA A 116 -19.59 -13.97 16.56
C ALA A 116 -18.62 -13.82 17.75
N ASP A 117 -19.12 -13.52 18.94
CA ASP A 117 -18.30 -13.44 20.16
C ASP A 117 -17.67 -14.80 20.49
N SER A 118 -18.41 -15.92 20.32
CA SER A 118 -17.87 -17.27 20.51
C SER A 118 -16.73 -17.58 19.56
N LEU A 119 -16.92 -17.30 18.27
CA LEU A 119 -15.89 -17.48 17.25
C LEU A 119 -14.65 -16.63 17.57
N MET A 120 -14.82 -15.36 17.90
CA MET A 120 -13.71 -14.46 18.24
C MET A 120 -12.91 -14.95 19.45
N GLN A 121 -13.59 -15.49 20.48
CA GLN A 121 -12.94 -16.13 21.63
C GLN A 121 -12.12 -17.36 21.20
N TYR A 122 -12.70 -18.22 20.35
CA TYR A 122 -11.99 -19.39 19.81
C TYR A 122 -10.74 -18.98 19.02
N LEU A 123 -10.86 -18.08 18.07
CA LEU A 123 -9.75 -17.56 17.26
C LEU A 123 -8.63 -17.02 18.16
N SER A 124 -8.98 -16.21 19.16
CA SER A 124 -8.01 -15.68 20.13
C SER A 124 -7.34 -16.77 20.94
N SER A 125 -8.05 -17.86 21.25
CA SER A 125 -7.53 -18.96 22.07
C SER A 125 -6.45 -19.77 21.34
N VAL A 126 -6.51 -19.86 20.01
CA VAL A 126 -5.59 -20.64 19.17
C VAL A 126 -4.48 -19.78 18.55
N TYR A 127 -4.67 -18.45 18.47
CA TYR A 127 -3.71 -17.52 17.87
C TYR A 127 -2.31 -17.66 18.49
N GLY A 128 -1.30 -17.75 17.60
CA GLY A 128 0.10 -17.94 17.97
C GLY A 128 0.47 -19.32 18.53
N LYS A 129 -0.49 -20.26 18.58
CA LYS A 129 -0.28 -21.64 19.04
C LYS A 129 -0.51 -22.66 17.93
N HIS A 130 -1.49 -22.41 17.08
CA HIS A 130 -1.91 -23.23 15.96
C HIS A 130 -2.18 -22.33 14.76
N ILE A 131 -2.21 -22.91 13.58
CA ILE A 131 -2.72 -22.28 12.38
C ILE A 131 -4.01 -22.97 11.96
N ILE A 132 -5.01 -22.22 11.51
CA ILE A 132 -6.27 -22.80 11.04
C ILE A 132 -6.18 -23.01 9.53
N SER A 133 -6.52 -24.18 9.02
CA SER A 133 -6.54 -24.45 7.58
C SER A 133 -7.71 -23.80 6.90
N GLY A 134 -7.50 -23.23 5.71
CA GLY A 134 -8.53 -22.64 4.90
C GLY A 134 -8.35 -22.95 3.43
N GLN A 135 -9.41 -22.74 2.66
CA GLN A 135 -9.43 -22.81 1.19
C GLN A 135 -10.52 -21.90 0.63
N GLN A 136 -10.17 -21.08 -0.35
CA GLN A 136 -11.11 -20.24 -1.07
C GLN A 136 -11.94 -21.08 -2.06
N GLU A 137 -13.26 -20.87 -2.05
CA GLU A 137 -14.19 -21.47 -3.00
C GLU A 137 -14.08 -20.76 -4.36
N ILE A 138 -14.17 -21.54 -5.44
CA ILE A 138 -14.19 -21.01 -6.80
C ILE A 138 -15.54 -20.32 -7.11
N TYR A 139 -15.55 -19.40 -8.07
CA TYR A 139 -16.78 -18.76 -8.55
C TYR A 139 -17.64 -19.70 -9.40
N LYS A 140 -18.95 -19.47 -9.38
CA LYS A 140 -19.98 -20.28 -10.08
C LYS A 140 -19.67 -20.62 -11.54
N TYR A 141 -18.98 -19.78 -12.25
CA TYR A 141 -18.66 -19.98 -13.67
C TYR A 141 -17.15 -20.19 -13.88
N GLY A 142 -16.45 -20.61 -12.85
CA GLY A 142 -15.05 -20.97 -12.91
C GLY A 142 -14.81 -22.27 -13.70
N PRO A 143 -13.54 -22.68 -13.87
CA PRO A 143 -13.18 -23.88 -14.61
C PRO A 143 -13.56 -25.20 -13.92
N HIS A 144 -13.87 -25.17 -12.61
CA HIS A 144 -14.16 -26.32 -11.76
C HIS A 144 -15.49 -26.15 -11.05
N ASP A 145 -15.98 -27.20 -10.37
CA ASP A 145 -17.12 -27.09 -9.43
C ASP A 145 -16.66 -26.57 -8.06
N PHE A 146 -17.62 -26.22 -7.20
CA PHE A 146 -17.34 -25.63 -5.88
C PHE A 146 -16.61 -26.54 -4.89
N GLU A 147 -16.59 -27.87 -5.15
CA GLU A 147 -15.99 -28.85 -4.27
C GLU A 147 -14.62 -29.35 -4.78
N TYR A 148 -14.11 -28.80 -5.89
CA TYR A 148 -12.91 -29.30 -6.56
C TYR A 148 -11.70 -29.23 -5.64
N GLU A 149 -11.39 -28.07 -5.08
CA GLU A 149 -10.24 -27.85 -4.21
C GLU A 149 -10.40 -28.61 -2.89
N PHE A 150 -11.62 -28.65 -2.33
CA PHE A 150 -11.92 -29.35 -1.08
C PHE A 150 -11.74 -30.86 -1.22
N ASN A 151 -12.20 -31.44 -2.32
CA ASN A 151 -12.00 -32.86 -2.65
C ASN A 151 -10.50 -33.17 -2.90
N TYR A 152 -9.78 -32.28 -3.58
CA TYR A 152 -8.34 -32.47 -3.79
C TYR A 152 -7.56 -32.49 -2.47
N ILE A 153 -7.88 -31.56 -1.55
CA ILE A 153 -7.28 -31.56 -0.20
C ILE A 153 -7.61 -32.88 0.51
N HIS A 154 -8.86 -33.28 0.54
CA HIS A 154 -9.28 -34.51 1.20
C HIS A 154 -8.64 -35.76 0.58
N ASP A 155 -8.61 -35.87 -0.74
CA ASP A 155 -7.99 -37.01 -1.42
C ASP A 155 -6.48 -37.09 -1.17
N THR A 156 -5.82 -35.95 -0.94
CA THR A 156 -4.38 -35.87 -0.68
C THR A 156 -4.05 -36.12 0.78
N THR A 157 -4.84 -35.59 1.72
CA THR A 157 -4.51 -35.50 3.12
C THR A 157 -5.37 -36.38 4.04
N GLY A 158 -6.58 -36.71 3.60
CA GLY A 158 -7.62 -37.35 4.41
C GLY A 158 -8.39 -36.38 5.31
N LYS A 159 -8.20 -35.06 5.16
CA LYS A 159 -8.78 -33.99 5.98
C LYS A 159 -9.45 -32.95 5.09
N TYR A 160 -10.42 -32.21 5.66
CA TYR A 160 -11.00 -31.02 5.06
C TYR A 160 -10.50 -29.75 5.76
N PRO A 161 -10.39 -28.59 5.06
CA PRO A 161 -10.03 -27.34 5.70
C PRO A 161 -11.11 -26.90 6.69
N ALA A 162 -10.70 -26.24 7.78
CA ALA A 162 -11.62 -25.71 8.78
C ALA A 162 -12.37 -24.46 8.31
N ILE A 163 -11.70 -23.62 7.51
CA ILE A 163 -12.24 -22.39 6.95
C ILE A 163 -12.57 -22.62 5.47
N ARG A 164 -13.79 -22.24 5.05
CA ARG A 164 -14.14 -22.07 3.65
C ARG A 164 -14.26 -20.58 3.34
N GLY A 165 -13.46 -20.12 2.37
CA GLY A 165 -13.48 -18.75 1.89
C GLY A 165 -14.50 -18.59 0.77
N PHE A 166 -15.21 -17.47 0.76
CA PHE A 166 -16.24 -17.10 -0.18
C PHE A 166 -16.01 -15.71 -0.73
N ASP A 167 -16.78 -15.34 -1.77
CA ASP A 167 -16.79 -13.98 -2.28
C ASP A 167 -18.20 -13.58 -2.72
N TYR A 168 -18.64 -12.42 -2.27
CA TYR A 168 -19.91 -11.83 -2.66
C TYR A 168 -19.85 -11.06 -3.99
N LEU A 169 -18.88 -11.33 -4.86
CA LEU A 169 -18.72 -10.70 -6.18
C LEU A 169 -20.02 -10.64 -6.97
N ASN A 170 -20.80 -11.74 -6.96
CA ASN A 170 -22.06 -11.83 -7.70
C ASN A 170 -23.24 -11.18 -6.98
N CYS A 171 -23.09 -10.78 -5.71
CA CYS A 171 -24.06 -9.96 -5.00
C CYS A 171 -23.93 -8.51 -5.43
N ASN A 172 -24.33 -8.21 -6.67
CA ASN A 172 -24.18 -6.90 -7.28
C ASN A 172 -25.45 -6.50 -8.04
N PRO A 173 -25.99 -5.29 -7.82
CA PRO A 173 -27.20 -4.82 -8.47
C PRO A 173 -27.10 -4.78 -10.00
N LEU A 174 -25.91 -4.72 -10.57
CA LEU A 174 -25.67 -4.69 -12.02
C LEU A 174 -26.11 -5.98 -12.70
N TYR A 175 -25.83 -7.14 -12.10
CA TYR A 175 -26.12 -8.44 -12.73
C TYR A 175 -27.51 -8.97 -12.36
N GLY A 176 -27.93 -8.73 -11.14
CA GLY A 176 -29.18 -9.25 -10.57
C GLY A 176 -29.16 -10.77 -10.42
N SER A 177 -27.99 -11.35 -10.26
CA SER A 177 -27.81 -12.78 -10.05
C SER A 177 -27.22 -13.04 -8.68
N GLU A 178 -27.89 -13.88 -7.93
CA GLU A 178 -27.35 -14.57 -6.79
C GLU A 178 -26.79 -15.91 -7.28
N ASP A 179 -25.66 -16.33 -6.75
CA ASP A 179 -25.01 -17.59 -7.13
C ASP A 179 -25.13 -18.68 -6.06
N GLY A 180 -25.88 -18.42 -4.99
CA GLY A 180 -26.07 -19.34 -3.86
C GLY A 180 -24.95 -19.31 -2.82
N THR A 181 -24.11 -18.29 -2.83
CA THR A 181 -23.00 -18.11 -1.86
C THR A 181 -23.50 -18.14 -0.44
N THR A 182 -24.54 -17.38 -0.11
CA THR A 182 -25.15 -17.34 1.23
C THR A 182 -25.62 -18.71 1.71
N ASP A 183 -26.30 -19.47 0.82
CA ASP A 183 -26.80 -20.80 1.17
C ASP A 183 -25.66 -21.79 1.43
N ARG A 184 -24.55 -21.69 0.67
CA ARG A 184 -23.34 -22.53 0.88
C ARG A 184 -22.60 -22.16 2.16
N ILE A 185 -22.58 -20.87 2.54
CA ILE A 185 -22.04 -20.43 3.84
C ILE A 185 -22.86 -21.04 4.98
N ILE A 186 -24.20 -20.94 4.92
CA ILE A 186 -25.07 -21.53 5.93
C ILE A 186 -24.86 -23.05 6.01
N GLN A 187 -24.77 -23.73 4.87
CA GLN A 187 -24.52 -25.16 4.83
C GLN A 187 -23.16 -25.52 5.45
N TRP A 188 -22.09 -24.76 5.12
CA TRP A 188 -20.75 -25.00 5.66
C TRP A 188 -20.68 -24.87 7.18
N VAL A 189 -21.40 -23.89 7.72
CA VAL A 189 -21.39 -23.59 9.16
C VAL A 189 -22.36 -24.49 9.93
N ASN A 190 -23.62 -24.65 9.47
CA ASN A 190 -24.65 -25.30 10.26
C ASN A 190 -24.94 -26.75 9.87
N ASP A 191 -24.79 -27.12 8.60
CA ASP A 191 -25.15 -28.44 8.08
C ASP A 191 -24.00 -29.00 7.22
N ASN A 192 -22.77 -28.97 7.78
CA ASN A 192 -21.57 -29.34 7.05
C ASN A 192 -21.66 -30.77 6.50
N PRO A 193 -21.49 -30.99 5.18
CA PRO A 193 -21.65 -32.31 4.59
C PRO A 193 -20.45 -33.24 4.84
N TYR A 194 -19.33 -32.72 5.37
CA TYR A 194 -18.06 -33.43 5.50
C TYR A 194 -17.69 -33.75 6.95
N SER A 195 -18.35 -33.13 7.93
CA SER A 195 -18.07 -33.31 9.34
C SER A 195 -19.35 -33.09 10.18
N GLU A 196 -19.39 -33.69 11.37
CA GLU A 196 -20.38 -33.37 12.38
C GLU A 196 -20.09 -32.02 13.06
N ASN A 197 -18.84 -31.49 12.89
CA ASN A 197 -18.42 -30.19 13.42
C ASN A 197 -18.85 -29.07 12.48
N GLN A 198 -19.15 -27.92 13.07
CA GLN A 198 -19.48 -26.69 12.35
C GLN A 198 -18.19 -26.09 11.74
N GLY A 199 -18.24 -25.70 10.47
CA GLY A 199 -17.12 -25.05 9.82
C GLY A 199 -17.03 -23.54 10.10
N ILE A 200 -15.92 -22.91 9.75
CA ILE A 200 -15.75 -21.46 9.82
C ILE A 200 -15.89 -20.89 8.39
N ALA A 201 -16.55 -19.75 8.24
CA ALA A 201 -16.69 -19.07 6.98
C ALA A 201 -15.99 -17.70 6.99
N THR A 202 -15.27 -17.39 5.91
CA THR A 202 -14.78 -16.04 5.60
C THR A 202 -15.30 -15.60 4.23
N ALA A 203 -15.52 -14.31 4.02
CA ALA A 203 -15.94 -13.81 2.72
C ALA A 203 -15.34 -12.45 2.39
N SER A 204 -14.80 -12.33 1.18
CA SER A 204 -14.48 -11.06 0.55
C SER A 204 -15.67 -10.49 -0.23
N TRP A 205 -15.51 -9.28 -0.73
CA TRP A 205 -16.52 -8.66 -1.59
C TRP A 205 -15.86 -7.84 -2.70
N HIS A 206 -15.69 -8.43 -3.87
CA HIS A 206 -15.22 -7.72 -5.06
C HIS A 206 -16.34 -6.88 -5.67
N ILE A 207 -16.40 -5.62 -5.32
CA ILE A 207 -17.48 -4.72 -5.72
C ILE A 207 -17.20 -4.18 -7.13
N THR A 208 -18.02 -4.57 -8.09
CA THR A 208 -17.93 -4.02 -9.45
C THR A 208 -18.79 -2.79 -9.64
N VAL A 209 -18.33 -1.90 -10.51
CA VAL A 209 -19.01 -0.68 -10.95
C VAL A 209 -19.07 -0.66 -12.48
N PRO A 210 -20.00 0.07 -13.10
CA PRO A 210 -20.01 0.27 -14.54
C PRO A 210 -18.71 0.92 -15.05
N LYS A 211 -18.14 0.43 -16.16
CA LYS A 211 -16.96 1.03 -16.80
C LYS A 211 -17.20 2.48 -17.22
N ASN A 212 -18.41 2.81 -17.63
CA ASN A 212 -18.81 4.17 -17.99
C ASN A 212 -19.91 4.64 -17.02
N PHE A 213 -19.50 4.94 -15.79
CA PHE A 213 -20.40 5.28 -14.71
C PHE A 213 -21.12 6.60 -14.93
N SER A 214 -20.48 7.60 -15.56
CA SER A 214 -21.09 8.89 -15.85
C SER A 214 -22.36 8.78 -16.70
N SER A 215 -22.41 7.80 -17.62
CA SER A 215 -23.56 7.56 -18.50
C SER A 215 -24.54 6.47 -17.98
N TYR A 216 -24.17 5.76 -16.93
CA TYR A 216 -25.00 4.73 -16.30
C TYR A 216 -26.21 5.37 -15.60
N ASN A 217 -27.40 4.77 -15.66
CA ASN A 217 -28.52 5.16 -14.80
C ASN A 217 -28.67 4.16 -13.65
N ILE A 218 -28.86 4.67 -12.43
CA ILE A 218 -29.00 3.83 -11.25
C ILE A 218 -30.15 2.84 -11.44
N GLY A 219 -29.86 1.55 -11.23
CA GLY A 219 -30.80 0.45 -11.39
C GLY A 219 -30.79 -0.23 -12.76
N ASP A 220 -30.10 0.32 -13.77
CA ASP A 220 -29.90 -0.36 -15.05
C ASP A 220 -29.07 -1.64 -14.85
N LYS A 221 -29.33 -2.67 -15.64
CA LYS A 221 -28.50 -3.88 -15.68
C LYS A 221 -27.33 -3.68 -16.63
N VAL A 222 -26.19 -4.20 -16.25
CA VAL A 222 -24.94 -4.10 -17.01
C VAL A 222 -24.32 -5.50 -17.07
N ASP A 223 -23.92 -5.93 -18.26
CA ASP A 223 -23.21 -7.19 -18.43
C ASP A 223 -21.83 -7.13 -17.77
N TRP A 224 -21.31 -8.28 -17.36
CA TRP A 224 -19.98 -8.41 -16.76
C TRP A 224 -18.87 -7.73 -17.59
N ALA A 225 -18.91 -7.84 -18.92
CA ALA A 225 -17.93 -7.20 -19.81
C ALA A 225 -17.91 -5.66 -19.71
N ASN A 226 -18.98 -5.04 -19.25
CA ASN A 226 -19.15 -3.60 -19.06
C ASN A 226 -19.10 -3.15 -17.60
N ALA A 227 -18.79 -4.07 -16.70
CA ALA A 227 -18.53 -3.81 -15.29
C ALA A 227 -17.06 -4.08 -14.97
N THR A 228 -16.55 -3.49 -13.90
CA THR A 228 -15.16 -3.64 -13.47
C THR A 228 -14.99 -3.25 -12.01
N TYR A 229 -13.96 -3.79 -11.37
CA TYR A 229 -13.41 -3.29 -10.12
C TYR A 229 -12.06 -2.59 -10.34
N VAL A 230 -11.53 -2.59 -11.58
CA VAL A 230 -10.21 -2.02 -11.92
C VAL A 230 -10.32 -0.50 -12.04
N PRO A 231 -9.52 0.29 -11.30
CA PRO A 231 -9.67 1.75 -11.23
C PRO A 231 -9.45 2.47 -12.57
N LYS A 232 -8.61 1.94 -13.44
CA LYS A 232 -8.31 2.53 -14.77
C LYS A 232 -9.40 2.28 -15.82
N GLU A 233 -10.32 1.35 -15.55
CA GLU A 233 -11.37 0.95 -16.48
C GLU A 233 -12.70 1.67 -16.21
N THR A 234 -12.77 2.51 -15.19
CA THR A 234 -13.99 3.20 -14.80
C THR A 234 -13.76 4.67 -14.49
N ASP A 235 -14.77 5.49 -14.78
CA ASP A 235 -14.87 6.88 -14.36
C ASP A 235 -15.59 7.07 -13.02
N PHE A 236 -15.82 5.99 -12.27
CA PHE A 236 -16.36 6.01 -10.92
C PHE A 236 -15.38 6.68 -9.94
N GLU A 237 -15.88 7.60 -9.09
CA GLU A 237 -15.07 8.38 -8.15
C GLU A 237 -15.44 8.05 -6.70
N PRO A 238 -14.60 7.28 -5.96
CA PRO A 238 -14.87 6.87 -4.58
C PRO A 238 -15.18 8.00 -3.60
N SER A 239 -14.50 9.14 -3.70
CA SER A 239 -14.75 10.30 -2.83
C SER A 239 -16.17 10.82 -2.92
N LYS A 240 -16.82 10.65 -4.08
CA LYS A 240 -18.21 11.06 -4.25
C LYS A 240 -19.20 10.17 -3.47
N ILE A 241 -18.81 8.94 -3.10
CA ILE A 241 -19.62 8.10 -2.20
C ILE A 241 -19.84 8.83 -0.85
N LEU A 242 -18.86 9.59 -0.41
CA LEU A 242 -18.91 10.35 0.84
C LEU A 242 -19.77 11.62 0.75
N VAL A 243 -20.24 11.98 -0.46
CA VAL A 243 -21.06 13.16 -0.70
C VAL A 243 -22.53 12.78 -0.73
N GLU A 244 -23.32 13.33 0.19
CA GLU A 244 -24.77 13.09 0.27
C GLU A 244 -25.46 13.53 -1.01
N GLY A 245 -26.31 12.63 -1.57
CA GLY A 245 -27.08 12.89 -2.79
C GLY A 245 -26.26 12.74 -4.10
N SER A 246 -24.99 12.34 -4.04
CA SER A 246 -24.24 12.01 -5.25
C SER A 246 -24.74 10.71 -5.87
N LYS A 247 -24.49 10.55 -7.16
CA LYS A 247 -24.83 9.34 -7.90
C LYS A 247 -24.01 8.13 -7.45
N GLU A 248 -22.73 8.36 -7.13
CA GLU A 248 -21.82 7.35 -6.61
C GLU A 248 -22.29 6.81 -5.25
N ARG A 249 -22.75 7.70 -4.36
CA ARG A 249 -23.35 7.30 -3.08
C ARG A 249 -24.62 6.51 -3.27
N GLU A 250 -25.53 6.97 -4.12
CA GLU A 250 -26.78 6.25 -4.43
C GLU A 250 -26.50 4.84 -4.94
N TYR A 251 -25.52 4.69 -5.83
CA TYR A 251 -25.10 3.38 -6.33
C TYR A 251 -24.50 2.50 -5.22
N TYR A 252 -23.60 3.05 -4.42
CA TYR A 252 -22.93 2.31 -3.36
C TYR A 252 -23.90 1.84 -2.29
N MET A 253 -24.83 2.70 -1.87
CA MET A 253 -25.90 2.34 -0.94
C MET A 253 -26.83 1.28 -1.51
N LEU A 254 -27.04 1.26 -2.83
CA LEU A 254 -27.79 0.18 -3.50
C LEU A 254 -27.03 -1.15 -3.44
N CYS A 255 -25.69 -1.13 -3.60
CA CYS A 255 -24.85 -2.31 -3.43
C CYS A 255 -24.89 -2.83 -1.99
N LEU A 256 -24.71 -1.94 -1.00
CA LEU A 256 -24.78 -2.29 0.43
C LEU A 256 -26.15 -2.87 0.81
N LYS A 257 -27.23 -2.31 0.27
CA LYS A 257 -28.59 -2.83 0.51
C LYS A 257 -28.76 -4.26 0.00
N GLY A 258 -28.20 -4.54 -1.18
CA GLY A 258 -28.23 -5.90 -1.75
C GLY A 258 -27.44 -6.89 -0.90
N LEU A 259 -26.24 -6.51 -0.53
CA LEU A 259 -25.37 -7.30 0.33
C LEU A 259 -25.99 -7.52 1.72
N ALA A 260 -26.54 -6.46 2.34
CA ALA A 260 -27.18 -6.57 3.64
C ALA A 260 -28.34 -7.57 3.67
N ALA A 261 -29.09 -7.68 2.57
CA ALA A 261 -30.17 -8.67 2.46
C ALA A 261 -29.64 -10.11 2.46
N GLU A 262 -28.44 -10.34 1.90
CA GLU A 262 -27.78 -11.66 1.95
C GLU A 262 -27.17 -11.94 3.32
N LEU A 263 -26.49 -10.98 3.90
CA LEU A 263 -25.90 -11.10 5.23
C LEU A 263 -26.95 -11.27 6.34
N GLN A 264 -28.13 -10.69 6.17
CA GLN A 264 -29.26 -10.90 7.09
C GLN A 264 -29.69 -12.36 7.16
N LYS A 265 -29.63 -13.10 6.02
CA LYS A 265 -29.93 -14.53 6.02
C LYS A 265 -28.93 -15.32 6.87
N LEU A 266 -27.67 -14.90 6.89
CA LEU A 266 -26.64 -15.49 7.76
C LEU A 266 -26.98 -15.22 9.24
N GLN A 267 -27.31 -13.98 9.56
CA GLN A 267 -27.68 -13.62 10.92
C GLN A 267 -28.95 -14.35 11.40
N ASP A 268 -29.95 -14.45 10.54
CA ASP A 268 -31.19 -15.19 10.82
C ASP A 268 -30.95 -16.69 11.00
N ALA A 269 -29.85 -17.22 10.46
CA ALA A 269 -29.41 -18.59 10.60
C ALA A 269 -28.38 -18.81 11.74
N ASP A 270 -28.15 -17.79 12.57
CA ASP A 270 -27.13 -17.79 13.64
C ASP A 270 -25.70 -18.05 13.15
N VAL A 271 -25.38 -17.64 11.91
CA VAL A 271 -24.08 -17.86 11.26
C VAL A 271 -23.22 -16.60 11.39
N PRO A 272 -22.09 -16.63 12.14
CA PRO A 272 -21.11 -15.56 12.12
C PRO A 272 -20.23 -15.66 10.86
N LEU A 273 -19.73 -14.52 10.39
CA LEU A 273 -18.90 -14.43 9.18
C LEU A 273 -17.67 -13.58 9.46
N ILE A 274 -16.47 -14.09 9.14
CA ILE A 274 -15.26 -13.28 9.01
C ILE A 274 -15.40 -12.52 7.68
N PHE A 275 -15.67 -11.21 7.74
CA PHE A 275 -16.02 -10.41 6.58
C PHE A 275 -14.89 -9.44 6.20
N ARG A 276 -14.40 -9.57 4.98
CA ARG A 276 -13.24 -8.85 4.44
C ARG A 276 -13.62 -8.00 3.22
N PRO A 277 -14.45 -6.94 3.39
CA PRO A 277 -14.78 -6.02 2.30
C PRO A 277 -13.61 -5.09 1.98
N LEU A 278 -13.64 -4.45 0.80
CA LEU A 278 -12.71 -3.39 0.42
C LEU A 278 -11.23 -3.78 0.61
N HIS A 279 -10.93 -5.06 0.43
CA HIS A 279 -9.59 -5.62 0.63
C HIS A 279 -8.58 -5.05 -0.37
N GLU A 280 -7.29 -5.21 -0.08
CA GLU A 280 -6.16 -4.82 -0.93
C GLU A 280 -6.21 -3.37 -1.45
N ALA A 281 -6.80 -2.46 -0.69
CA ALA A 281 -6.99 -1.06 -1.11
C ALA A 281 -5.67 -0.33 -1.41
N GLU A 282 -4.59 -0.64 -0.67
CA GLU A 282 -3.23 -0.09 -0.88
C GLU A 282 -2.49 -0.80 -2.02
N GLY A 283 -3.11 -1.77 -2.70
CA GLY A 283 -2.48 -2.61 -3.71
C GLY A 283 -1.69 -1.84 -4.76
N GLY A 284 -0.45 -2.29 -5.00
CA GLY A 284 0.52 -1.61 -5.87
C GLY A 284 1.44 -0.65 -5.13
N GLY A 285 1.20 -0.37 -3.84
CA GLY A 285 2.00 0.51 -2.98
C GLY A 285 1.90 2.00 -3.32
N GLY A 286 2.08 2.85 -2.33
CA GLY A 286 2.10 4.29 -2.49
C GLY A 286 0.90 5.01 -1.87
N GLU A 287 0.67 6.26 -2.30
CA GLU A 287 -0.37 7.12 -1.74
C GLU A 287 -1.78 6.75 -2.23
N THR A 288 -1.88 6.11 -3.40
CA THR A 288 -3.15 5.66 -4.00
C THR A 288 -3.04 4.20 -4.43
N GLY A 289 -4.10 3.41 -4.17
CA GLY A 289 -4.20 2.03 -4.64
C GLY A 289 -4.42 1.95 -6.15
N SER A 290 -3.86 0.93 -6.77
CA SER A 290 -3.91 0.74 -8.23
C SER A 290 -4.67 -0.50 -8.68
N TRP A 291 -5.05 -1.40 -7.76
CA TRP A 291 -5.70 -2.67 -8.11
C TRP A 291 -7.22 -2.56 -8.13
N PHE A 292 -7.79 -1.89 -7.14
CA PHE A 292 -9.23 -1.76 -6.97
C PHE A 292 -9.67 -0.30 -6.91
N TRP A 293 -10.88 -0.01 -7.40
CA TRP A 293 -11.40 1.36 -7.45
C TRP A 293 -11.52 2.00 -6.05
N TRP A 294 -11.75 1.22 -4.99
CA TRP A 294 -11.89 1.74 -3.63
C TRP A 294 -10.58 2.24 -3.02
N GLY A 295 -9.42 1.89 -3.59
CA GLY A 295 -8.11 2.45 -3.24
C GLY A 295 -7.66 3.63 -4.09
N LYS A 296 -8.37 3.90 -5.20
CA LYS A 296 -7.98 4.83 -6.28
C LYS A 296 -7.68 6.26 -5.80
N GLU A 297 -8.36 6.75 -4.78
CA GLU A 297 -8.25 8.13 -4.30
C GLU A 297 -7.56 8.24 -2.94
N GLY A 298 -6.85 7.19 -2.55
CA GLY A 298 -5.93 7.19 -1.42
C GLY A 298 -6.57 6.87 -0.07
N SER A 299 -5.73 6.80 0.93
CA SER A 299 -6.03 6.29 2.27
C SER A 299 -7.10 7.09 3.02
N ALA A 300 -7.16 8.41 2.83
CA ALA A 300 -8.13 9.25 3.51
C ALA A 300 -9.57 8.93 3.05
N VAL A 301 -9.78 8.82 1.73
CA VAL A 301 -11.09 8.45 1.17
C VAL A 301 -11.44 7.01 1.53
N TYR A 302 -10.47 6.11 1.45
CA TYR A 302 -10.67 4.71 1.78
C TYR A 302 -11.13 4.50 3.23
N LYS A 303 -10.51 5.15 4.20
CA LYS A 303 -10.91 5.00 5.62
C LYS A 303 -12.35 5.42 5.86
N GLU A 304 -12.75 6.56 5.31
CA GLU A 304 -14.14 7.03 5.42
C GLU A 304 -15.11 6.06 4.71
N LEU A 305 -14.71 5.48 3.58
CA LEU A 305 -15.50 4.47 2.88
C LEU A 305 -15.63 3.17 3.71
N TRP A 306 -14.57 2.74 4.37
CA TRP A 306 -14.60 1.59 5.28
C TRP A 306 -15.55 1.84 6.44
N ILE A 307 -15.42 3.01 7.11
CA ILE A 307 -16.28 3.39 8.22
C ILE A 307 -17.75 3.48 7.78
N LEU A 308 -18.01 4.09 6.64
CA LEU A 308 -19.36 4.14 6.06
C LEU A 308 -19.93 2.73 5.84
N THR A 309 -19.11 1.81 5.31
CA THR A 309 -19.52 0.42 5.05
C THR A 309 -19.86 -0.30 6.37
N TYR A 310 -18.96 -0.18 7.34
CA TYR A 310 -19.13 -0.76 8.67
C TYR A 310 -20.42 -0.25 9.33
N GLU A 311 -20.59 1.06 9.43
CA GLU A 311 -21.75 1.66 10.11
C GLU A 311 -23.05 1.39 9.38
N THR A 312 -23.04 1.42 8.06
CA THR A 312 -24.24 1.08 7.29
C THR A 312 -24.69 -0.37 7.56
N LEU A 313 -23.75 -1.32 7.55
CA LEU A 313 -24.10 -2.72 7.80
C LEU A 313 -24.46 -3.00 9.25
N THR A 314 -23.70 -2.45 10.21
CA THR A 314 -23.94 -2.71 11.65
C THR A 314 -25.06 -1.86 12.24
N GLU A 315 -25.05 -0.53 12.02
CA GLU A 315 -25.96 0.38 12.71
C GLU A 315 -27.27 0.60 11.94
N GLU A 316 -27.19 0.71 10.58
CA GLU A 316 -28.39 0.96 9.78
C GLU A 316 -29.14 -0.34 9.46
N TYR A 317 -28.43 -1.42 9.09
CA TYR A 317 -29.05 -2.71 8.79
C TYR A 317 -29.08 -3.67 9.98
N GLY A 318 -28.40 -3.38 11.09
CA GLY A 318 -28.41 -4.18 12.32
C GLY A 318 -27.75 -5.55 12.16
N LEU A 319 -26.71 -5.64 11.34
CA LEU A 319 -25.96 -6.87 11.10
C LEU A 319 -24.82 -6.98 12.12
N HIS A 320 -25.02 -7.78 13.14
CA HIS A 320 -24.12 -7.93 14.27
C HIS A 320 -23.38 -9.28 14.32
N ASN A 321 -23.49 -10.06 13.25
CA ASN A 321 -22.84 -11.36 13.10
C ASN A 321 -21.51 -11.31 12.34
N LEU A 322 -20.97 -10.11 12.07
CA LEU A 322 -19.76 -9.91 11.26
C LEU A 322 -18.55 -9.74 12.17
N ILE A 323 -17.45 -10.44 11.84
CA ILE A 323 -16.10 -10.21 12.35
C ILE A 323 -15.33 -9.51 11.26
N TRP A 324 -14.92 -8.26 11.51
CA TRP A 324 -14.39 -7.37 10.50
C TRP A 324 -12.90 -7.60 10.27
N GLU A 325 -12.56 -8.09 9.09
CA GLU A 325 -11.19 -8.38 8.68
C GLU A 325 -10.71 -7.36 7.66
N TRP A 326 -9.61 -6.69 7.97
CA TRP A 326 -9.03 -5.62 7.18
C TRP A 326 -7.66 -6.00 6.62
N ASN A 327 -7.42 -5.80 5.30
CA ASN A 327 -6.15 -6.06 4.66
C ASN A 327 -5.10 -4.99 4.95
N SER A 328 -3.90 -5.42 5.30
CA SER A 328 -2.69 -4.62 5.44
C SER A 328 -1.57 -5.14 4.55
N TYR A 329 -0.69 -4.23 4.18
CA TYR A 329 0.64 -4.57 3.67
C TYR A 329 1.72 -4.20 4.70
N ALA A 330 2.97 -4.57 4.41
CA ALA A 330 4.11 -4.25 5.26
C ALA A 330 4.78 -2.91 4.87
N TYR A 331 4.16 -2.08 4.01
CA TYR A 331 4.70 -0.78 3.61
C TYR A 331 4.68 0.23 4.76
N ASP A 332 5.58 1.21 4.71
CA ASP A 332 5.59 2.33 5.67
C ASP A 332 4.26 3.10 5.67
N THR A 333 3.59 3.15 4.51
CA THR A 333 2.31 3.83 4.29
C THR A 333 1.10 3.07 4.79
N SER A 334 1.20 1.75 5.06
CA SER A 334 0.05 0.89 5.37
C SER A 334 -0.75 1.38 6.57
N ALA A 335 -0.08 1.91 7.60
CA ALA A 335 -0.77 2.47 8.77
C ALA A 335 -1.68 3.67 8.42
N ASN A 336 -1.42 4.38 7.31
CA ASN A 336 -2.28 5.49 6.88
C ASN A 336 -3.66 5.01 6.38
N TRP A 337 -3.74 3.75 5.94
CA TRP A 337 -4.95 3.12 5.41
C TRP A 337 -5.81 2.49 6.50
N TYR A 338 -5.28 2.30 7.71
CA TYR A 338 -5.97 1.66 8.82
C TYR A 338 -7.15 2.49 9.33
N PRO A 339 -8.38 1.96 9.32
CA PRO A 339 -9.56 2.74 9.69
C PRO A 339 -9.71 2.96 11.20
N GLY A 340 -8.98 2.22 12.02
CA GLY A 340 -9.00 2.32 13.48
C GLY A 340 -9.35 1.00 14.17
N ASP A 341 -8.88 0.84 15.40
CA ASP A 341 -9.06 -0.38 16.20
C ASP A 341 -10.54 -0.71 16.44
N GLU A 342 -11.38 0.32 16.48
CA GLU A 342 -12.82 0.22 16.70
C GLU A 342 -13.61 -0.28 15.47
N TYR A 343 -12.99 -0.40 14.30
CA TYR A 343 -13.62 -0.87 13.06
C TYR A 343 -13.01 -2.14 12.50
N VAL A 344 -12.08 -2.75 13.22
CA VAL A 344 -11.33 -3.92 12.76
C VAL A 344 -11.21 -4.93 13.90
N ASP A 345 -11.41 -6.19 13.56
CA ASP A 345 -11.23 -7.33 14.47
C ASP A 345 -9.96 -8.10 14.17
N ILE A 346 -9.70 -8.36 12.90
CA ILE A 346 -8.55 -9.12 12.39
C ILE A 346 -7.83 -8.29 11.34
N VAL A 347 -6.50 -8.30 11.36
CA VAL A 347 -5.67 -7.74 10.28
C VAL A 347 -5.24 -8.87 9.36
N ALA A 348 -5.50 -8.74 8.07
CA ALA A 348 -5.17 -9.73 7.07
C ALA A 348 -3.98 -9.30 6.20
N TYR A 349 -3.31 -10.28 5.62
CA TYR A 349 -2.29 -10.12 4.58
C TYR A 349 -2.54 -11.13 3.47
N ASP A 350 -2.41 -10.69 2.22
CA ASP A 350 -2.56 -11.56 1.06
C ASP A 350 -1.16 -11.86 0.48
N LYS A 351 -0.76 -13.15 0.56
CA LYS A 351 0.58 -13.64 0.24
C LYS A 351 0.63 -14.21 -1.18
N TYR A 352 1.10 -13.43 -2.14
CA TYR A 352 1.36 -13.87 -3.50
C TYR A 352 2.85 -13.68 -3.83
N ASN A 353 3.69 -14.67 -3.52
CA ASN A 353 5.14 -14.57 -3.60
C ASN A 353 5.83 -15.70 -4.40
N CYS A 354 5.07 -16.54 -5.09
CA CYS A 354 5.63 -17.53 -6.02
C CYS A 354 5.95 -16.94 -7.40
N THR A 355 5.56 -15.70 -7.69
CA THR A 355 5.95 -15.01 -8.91
C THR A 355 7.18 -14.14 -8.66
N ASP A 356 8.32 -14.56 -9.19
CA ASP A 356 9.59 -13.83 -9.14
C ASP A 356 9.71 -12.87 -10.31
N TRP A 357 9.84 -11.58 -10.00
CA TRP A 357 10.00 -10.48 -10.96
C TRP A 357 11.46 -10.01 -11.08
N SER A 358 12.40 -10.64 -10.37
CA SER A 358 13.81 -10.22 -10.29
C SER A 358 14.54 -10.17 -11.63
N THR A 359 14.02 -10.86 -12.64
CA THR A 359 14.60 -10.88 -14.01
C THR A 359 13.94 -9.90 -14.98
N GLY A 360 13.00 -9.05 -14.48
CA GLY A 360 12.19 -8.17 -15.32
C GLY A 360 11.06 -8.88 -16.08
N SER A 361 10.87 -10.17 -15.86
CA SER A 361 9.77 -10.98 -16.38
C SER A 361 9.22 -11.85 -15.27
N ALA A 362 7.91 -12.09 -15.26
CA ALA A 362 7.28 -12.99 -14.31
C ALA A 362 7.81 -14.43 -14.51
N VAL A 363 8.38 -15.01 -13.46
CA VAL A 363 8.82 -16.40 -13.44
C VAL A 363 8.23 -17.06 -12.21
N LEU A 364 7.47 -18.16 -12.41
CA LEU A 364 6.97 -18.93 -11.29
C LEU A 364 8.11 -19.73 -10.64
N LYS A 365 8.21 -19.59 -9.32
CA LYS A 365 9.13 -20.34 -8.46
C LYS A 365 8.39 -20.84 -7.24
N HIS A 366 8.72 -22.04 -6.82
CA HIS A 366 8.24 -22.53 -5.53
C HIS A 366 8.70 -21.60 -4.40
N ASN A 367 7.79 -21.21 -3.51
CA ASN A 367 8.08 -20.37 -2.36
C ASN A 367 7.22 -20.77 -1.16
N ASP A 368 7.78 -21.56 -0.30
CA ASP A 368 7.17 -22.11 0.92
C ASP A 368 7.51 -21.29 2.20
N SER A 369 8.04 -20.09 2.03
CA SER A 369 8.44 -19.21 3.13
C SER A 369 7.25 -18.84 4.02
N ALA A 370 7.47 -18.88 5.33
CA ALA A 370 6.52 -18.40 6.32
C ALA A 370 6.42 -16.87 6.38
N ILE A 371 7.28 -16.15 5.62
CA ILE A 371 7.37 -14.69 5.58
C ILE A 371 7.24 -14.06 6.97
N SER A 372 7.97 -14.59 7.93
CA SER A 372 7.89 -14.20 9.34
C SER A 372 8.22 -12.72 9.57
N SER A 373 9.12 -12.14 8.80
CA SER A 373 9.42 -10.70 8.85
C SER A 373 8.19 -9.85 8.56
N THR A 374 7.40 -10.24 7.56
CA THR A 374 6.13 -9.58 7.23
C THR A 374 5.11 -9.74 8.35
N PHE A 375 4.97 -10.99 8.88
CA PHE A 375 4.07 -11.25 10.00
C PHE A 375 4.37 -10.36 11.21
N TYR A 376 5.64 -10.34 11.67
CA TYR A 376 6.03 -9.54 12.82
C TYR A 376 5.93 -8.03 12.56
N SER A 377 6.26 -7.58 11.36
CA SER A 377 6.10 -6.18 10.96
C SER A 377 4.65 -5.74 11.06
N ILE A 378 3.70 -6.52 10.55
CA ILE A 378 2.27 -6.22 10.63
C ILE A 378 1.79 -6.27 12.08
N MET A 379 2.12 -7.32 12.83
CA MET A 379 1.74 -7.45 14.24
C MET A 379 2.20 -6.23 15.06
N GLN A 380 3.45 -5.78 14.88
CA GLN A 380 4.01 -4.64 15.59
C GLN A 380 3.42 -3.30 15.11
N LYS A 381 3.17 -3.16 13.81
CA LYS A 381 2.56 -1.96 13.22
C LYS A 381 1.21 -1.60 13.86
N TYR A 382 0.44 -2.61 14.25
CA TYR A 382 -0.84 -2.44 14.97
C TYR A 382 -0.73 -2.72 16.46
N ASN A 383 0.48 -2.56 17.03
CA ASN A 383 0.78 -2.64 18.47
C ASN A 383 0.37 -3.96 19.12
N SER A 384 0.41 -5.08 18.40
CA SER A 384 -0.04 -6.41 18.86
C SER A 384 -1.47 -6.38 19.43
N LYS A 385 -2.33 -5.53 18.90
CA LYS A 385 -3.74 -5.45 19.32
C LYS A 385 -4.59 -6.49 18.61
N LYS A 386 -4.35 -6.70 17.34
CA LYS A 386 -5.17 -7.55 16.47
C LYS A 386 -4.45 -8.87 16.17
N MET A 387 -5.22 -9.92 15.96
CA MET A 387 -4.72 -11.15 15.35
C MET A 387 -4.34 -10.86 13.90
N VAL A 388 -3.33 -11.56 13.38
CA VAL A 388 -2.86 -11.40 12.00
C VAL A 388 -3.09 -12.70 11.24
N ALA A 389 -3.78 -12.63 10.11
CA ALA A 389 -4.16 -13.77 9.27
C ALA A 389 -3.54 -13.69 7.89
N MET A 390 -3.40 -14.83 7.21
CA MET A 390 -3.06 -14.94 5.79
C MET A 390 -4.36 -15.21 5.02
N ALA A 391 -5.11 -14.12 4.69
CA ALA A 391 -6.48 -14.22 4.17
C ALA A 391 -6.54 -14.74 2.74
N GLU A 392 -5.49 -14.49 1.95
CA GLU A 392 -5.27 -15.09 0.65
C GLU A 392 -3.81 -15.52 0.50
N ASN A 393 -3.58 -16.59 -0.24
CA ASN A 393 -2.22 -16.99 -0.58
C ASN A 393 -2.16 -17.82 -1.86
N ASP A 394 -1.03 -17.72 -2.56
CA ASP A 394 -0.71 -18.57 -3.71
C ASP A 394 -0.10 -19.91 -3.26
N SER A 395 0.65 -19.90 -2.17
CA SER A 395 1.29 -21.08 -1.59
C SER A 395 1.17 -21.07 -0.07
N ILE A 396 0.96 -22.25 0.50
CA ILE A 396 0.93 -22.46 1.96
C ILE A 396 2.38 -22.58 2.44
N PRO A 397 2.81 -21.82 3.46
CA PRO A 397 4.12 -22.05 4.09
C PRO A 397 4.25 -23.47 4.60
N THR A 398 5.43 -24.09 4.45
CA THR A 398 5.64 -25.43 5.03
C THR A 398 5.53 -25.41 6.55
N LEU A 399 5.08 -26.51 7.11
CA LEU A 399 5.01 -26.71 8.56
C LEU A 399 6.36 -26.41 9.24
N ASN A 400 7.44 -26.90 8.64
CA ASN A 400 8.79 -26.68 9.16
C ASN A 400 9.14 -25.18 9.22
N ASN A 401 8.79 -24.42 8.20
CA ASN A 401 9.04 -22.98 8.17
C ASN A 401 8.18 -22.23 9.19
N LEU A 402 6.89 -22.51 9.26
CA LEU A 402 6.00 -21.89 10.27
C LEU A 402 6.48 -22.11 11.71
N VAL A 403 6.84 -23.36 12.05
CA VAL A 403 7.28 -23.71 13.41
C VAL A 403 8.66 -23.13 13.73
N THR A 404 9.60 -23.20 12.77
CA THR A 404 10.97 -22.72 12.96
C THR A 404 11.01 -21.18 13.05
N GLU A 405 10.27 -20.51 12.18
CA GLU A 405 10.21 -19.05 12.12
C GLU A 405 9.25 -18.45 13.16
N LYS A 406 8.42 -19.29 13.78
CA LYS A 406 7.37 -18.88 14.72
C LYS A 406 6.48 -17.80 14.12
N ALA A 407 6.14 -17.92 12.84
CA ALA A 407 5.18 -17.04 12.20
C ALA A 407 3.76 -17.45 12.61
N GLY A 408 3.17 -16.69 13.50
CA GLY A 408 1.90 -17.04 14.15
C GLY A 408 0.67 -16.61 13.35
N TRP A 409 0.65 -16.80 12.06
CA TRP A 409 -0.52 -16.57 11.23
C TRP A 409 -1.74 -17.29 11.79
N LEU A 410 -2.86 -16.56 11.94
CA LEU A 410 -4.10 -17.14 12.51
C LEU A 410 -4.63 -18.28 11.64
N TYR A 411 -4.66 -18.06 10.35
CA TYR A 411 -5.07 -19.04 9.35
C TYR A 411 -4.34 -18.77 8.01
N PHE A 412 -4.40 -19.74 7.11
CA PHE A 412 -4.10 -19.58 5.68
C PHE A 412 -5.34 -19.92 4.84
N CYS A 413 -5.48 -19.29 3.67
CA CYS A 413 -6.58 -19.55 2.75
C CYS A 413 -6.09 -19.42 1.30
N PRO A 414 -5.56 -20.50 0.67
CA PRO A 414 -5.16 -20.45 -0.72
C PRO A 414 -6.31 -19.99 -1.61
N TRP A 415 -5.99 -19.16 -2.60
CA TRP A 415 -6.96 -18.79 -3.60
C TRP A 415 -7.31 -20.03 -4.46
N TYR A 416 -8.46 -20.02 -5.11
CA TYR A 416 -8.92 -21.16 -5.91
C TYR A 416 -8.08 -21.38 -7.17
N ASP A 417 -8.16 -22.56 -7.75
CA ASP A 417 -7.49 -22.92 -9.00
C ASP A 417 -8.20 -22.30 -10.22
N GLY A 418 -7.51 -21.36 -10.88
CA GLY A 418 -8.05 -20.59 -12.00
C GLY A 418 -8.05 -21.30 -13.37
N GLY A 419 -7.59 -22.57 -13.43
CA GLY A 419 -7.59 -23.39 -14.64
C GLY A 419 -6.37 -23.22 -15.56
N SER A 420 -5.31 -22.55 -15.08
CA SER A 420 -4.02 -22.46 -15.77
C SER A 420 -2.85 -22.72 -14.82
N ASN A 421 -1.68 -23.06 -15.36
CA ASN A 421 -0.51 -23.38 -14.52
C ASN A 421 -0.07 -22.26 -13.60
N ASP A 422 -0.30 -21.03 -13.97
CA ASP A 422 0.06 -19.83 -13.22
C ASP A 422 -1.05 -19.35 -12.26
N THR A 423 -2.20 -20.01 -12.27
CA THR A 423 -3.34 -19.69 -11.40
C THR A 423 -3.93 -20.91 -10.69
N ASN A 424 -3.32 -22.10 -10.84
CA ASN A 424 -3.73 -23.30 -10.09
C ASN A 424 -2.95 -23.37 -8.78
N PHE A 425 -3.32 -22.50 -7.86
CA PHE A 425 -2.59 -22.25 -6.61
C PHE A 425 -2.56 -23.45 -5.67
N LEU A 426 -3.58 -24.31 -5.71
CA LEU A 426 -3.62 -25.50 -4.86
C LEU A 426 -3.03 -26.75 -5.54
N THR A 427 -3.39 -27.00 -6.83
CA THR A 427 -3.10 -28.28 -7.46
C THR A 427 -1.79 -28.32 -8.24
N ASN A 428 -1.15 -27.18 -8.50
CA ASN A 428 0.16 -27.12 -9.13
C ASN A 428 1.27 -27.18 -8.07
N GLU A 429 2.16 -28.18 -8.20
CA GLU A 429 3.26 -28.42 -7.26
C GLU A 429 4.32 -27.30 -7.21
N LEU A 430 4.27 -26.29 -8.12
CA LEU A 430 5.06 -25.07 -7.98
C LEU A 430 4.56 -24.18 -6.83
N PHE A 431 3.29 -24.29 -6.46
CA PHE A 431 2.73 -23.58 -5.33
C PHE A 431 2.70 -24.46 -4.08
N ASN A 432 2.09 -25.63 -4.16
CA ASN A 432 1.92 -26.54 -3.02
C ASN A 432 2.23 -27.99 -3.43
N THR A 433 3.20 -28.63 -2.81
CA THR A 433 3.45 -30.06 -3.04
C THR A 433 2.44 -30.90 -2.24
N LYS A 434 2.16 -32.11 -2.74
CA LYS A 434 1.27 -33.04 -2.01
C LYS A 434 1.83 -33.47 -0.67
N GLU A 435 3.14 -33.58 -0.59
CA GLU A 435 3.87 -33.91 0.60
C GLU A 435 3.70 -32.85 1.68
N ASP A 436 3.89 -31.58 1.31
CA ASP A 436 3.75 -30.45 2.23
C ASP A 436 2.29 -30.25 2.68
N LEU A 437 1.33 -30.39 1.75
CA LEU A 437 -0.10 -30.39 2.09
C LEU A 437 -0.42 -31.47 3.11
N LYS A 438 0.07 -32.69 2.87
CA LYS A 438 -0.19 -33.79 3.77
C LYS A 438 0.46 -33.59 5.15
N GLU A 439 1.73 -33.15 5.17
CA GLU A 439 2.42 -32.82 6.41
C GLU A 439 1.67 -31.76 7.21
N MET A 440 1.25 -30.67 6.56
CA MET A 440 0.48 -29.59 7.17
C MET A 440 -0.83 -30.10 7.77
N TYR A 441 -1.69 -30.69 6.95
CA TYR A 441 -3.05 -31.08 7.34
C TYR A 441 -3.13 -32.27 8.31
N THR A 442 -2.03 -33.01 8.51
CA THR A 442 -1.97 -34.13 9.46
C THR A 442 -1.14 -33.80 10.70
N SER A 443 -0.69 -32.56 10.86
CA SER A 443 0.09 -32.11 12.02
C SER A 443 -0.80 -31.62 13.15
N ASP A 444 -0.33 -31.80 14.38
CA ASP A 444 -0.99 -31.22 15.57
C ASP A 444 -0.96 -29.67 15.60
N TYR A 445 -0.21 -29.04 14.69
CA TYR A 445 -0.10 -27.57 14.59
C TYR A 445 -1.21 -26.96 13.74
N CYS A 446 -1.70 -27.67 12.74
CA CYS A 446 -2.74 -27.21 11.83
C CYS A 446 -4.11 -27.71 12.25
N ILE A 447 -5.05 -26.83 12.47
CA ILE A 447 -6.43 -27.17 12.82
C ILE A 447 -7.23 -27.43 11.55
N THR A 448 -7.82 -28.61 11.45
CA THR A 448 -8.69 -29.03 10.35
C THR A 448 -10.16 -29.07 10.77
N LEU A 449 -11.08 -29.27 9.82
CA LEU A 449 -12.52 -29.22 10.09
C LEU A 449 -12.98 -30.17 11.21
N ASP A 450 -12.47 -31.38 11.24
CA ASP A 450 -12.80 -32.41 12.22
C ASP A 450 -12.14 -32.19 13.61
N GLU A 451 -11.31 -31.14 13.74
CA GLU A 451 -10.64 -30.74 14.98
C GLU A 451 -11.24 -29.47 15.60
N LEU A 452 -12.21 -28.85 14.92
CA LEU A 452 -12.96 -27.74 15.50
C LEU A 452 -13.82 -28.22 16.68
N PRO A 453 -14.04 -27.36 17.71
CA PRO A 453 -14.88 -27.72 18.86
C PRO A 453 -16.33 -28.00 18.46
N ASP A 454 -16.97 -28.99 19.11
CA ASP A 454 -18.40 -29.30 18.90
C ASP A 454 -19.32 -28.11 19.24
N ASP A 455 -18.86 -27.20 20.12
CA ASP A 455 -19.58 -26.02 20.58
C ASP A 455 -18.98 -24.70 20.11
N LEU A 456 -18.38 -24.70 18.93
CA LEU A 456 -17.63 -23.56 18.36
C LEU A 456 -18.36 -22.23 18.49
N TYR A 457 -19.68 -22.21 18.32
CA TYR A 457 -20.52 -21.01 18.38
C TYR A 457 -21.38 -20.91 19.65
N GLY A 458 -21.17 -21.80 20.62
CA GLY A 458 -22.06 -21.94 21.78
C GLY A 458 -21.63 -21.19 23.04
N ASN A 459 -20.39 -20.68 23.09
CA ASN A 459 -19.80 -20.14 24.34
C ASN A 459 -19.78 -18.61 24.41
N GLY A 460 -20.28 -17.92 23.38
CA GLY A 460 -20.27 -16.47 23.31
C GLY A 460 -21.41 -15.80 24.09
N GLN A 461 -21.29 -14.50 24.23
CA GLN A 461 -22.30 -13.66 24.86
C GLN A 461 -22.77 -12.57 23.88
N GLN A 462 -24.08 -12.45 23.76
CA GLN A 462 -24.68 -11.36 22.98
C GLN A 462 -24.20 -10.01 23.50
N GLY A 463 -23.62 -9.22 22.62
CA GLY A 463 -23.27 -7.83 22.89
C GLY A 463 -24.52 -6.99 23.20
N THR A 464 -24.40 -6.03 24.08
CA THR A 464 -25.49 -5.12 24.49
C THR A 464 -25.10 -3.65 24.34
N GLY A 465 -23.90 -3.41 23.81
CA GLY A 465 -23.37 -2.06 23.57
C GLY A 465 -23.99 -1.44 22.33
N THR A 466 -24.00 -0.12 22.30
CA THR A 466 -24.21 0.65 21.06
C THR A 466 -22.92 1.37 20.79
N LYS A 467 -22.42 1.27 19.57
CA LYS A 467 -21.32 2.11 19.10
C LYS A 467 -21.87 3.53 18.93
N PRO A 468 -21.21 4.58 19.46
CA PRO A 468 -21.56 5.92 19.06
C PRO A 468 -21.43 5.94 17.53
N SER A 469 -22.52 6.22 16.82
CA SER A 469 -22.46 6.38 15.36
C SER A 469 -21.31 7.33 15.05
N HIS A 470 -20.33 6.81 14.30
CA HIS A 470 -19.45 7.70 13.60
C HIS A 470 -20.34 8.34 12.57
N THR A 471 -21.01 9.39 12.97
CA THR A 471 -21.60 10.22 11.97
C THR A 471 -20.48 10.40 10.96
N THR A 472 -20.67 9.96 9.70
CA THR A 472 -20.00 10.49 8.52
C THR A 472 -20.44 11.94 8.35
N THR A 473 -20.36 12.60 9.37
CA THR A 473 -19.94 13.90 9.58
C THR A 473 -18.46 13.71 9.85
N ALA A 474 -17.66 14.15 8.95
CA ALA A 474 -16.66 15.05 9.40
C ALA A 474 -17.41 16.14 10.18
N THR A 475 -17.97 15.76 11.27
CA THR A 475 -18.28 16.54 12.42
C THR A 475 -17.37 15.93 13.46
N THR A 476 -16.15 16.45 13.51
CA THR A 476 -15.69 16.82 14.80
C THR A 476 -16.85 17.57 15.43
N THR A 477 -17.66 16.88 16.24
CA THR A 477 -18.34 17.55 17.32
C THR A 477 -17.21 17.86 18.30
N THR A 478 -16.31 18.72 17.89
CA THR A 478 -15.66 19.59 18.81
C THR A 478 -16.81 20.31 19.48
N THR A 479 -17.11 19.95 20.71
CA THR A 479 -17.60 20.96 21.64
C THR A 479 -16.74 22.17 21.30
N THR A 480 -17.34 23.14 20.58
CA THR A 480 -16.63 24.35 20.17
C THR A 480 -15.92 24.83 21.43
N PRO A 481 -14.58 24.90 21.47
CA PRO A 481 -13.90 25.36 22.68
C PRO A 481 -14.51 26.66 23.12
N GLU A 482 -14.70 26.85 24.42
CA GLU A 482 -15.38 28.01 24.94
C GLU A 482 -14.68 29.26 24.42
N GLY A 483 -15.31 30.03 23.53
CA GLY A 483 -14.70 31.22 22.88
C GLY A 483 -14.71 31.16 21.33
N LYS A 484 -14.72 30.01 20.68
CA LYS A 484 -14.66 29.87 19.20
C LYS A 484 -16.06 29.87 18.57
N GLY A 485 -16.13 30.22 17.29
CA GLY A 485 -17.38 30.27 16.52
C GLY A 485 -17.70 28.92 15.82
N GLU A 486 -18.36 28.98 14.67
CA GLU A 486 -18.71 27.75 13.90
C GLU A 486 -17.47 27.02 13.44
N ALA A 487 -17.38 25.72 13.74
CA ALA A 487 -16.30 24.85 13.30
C ALA A 487 -16.52 24.42 11.85
N ALA A 488 -15.44 24.47 11.05
CA ALA A 488 -15.44 23.90 9.70
C ALA A 488 -15.35 22.37 9.74
N LYS A 489 -15.91 21.74 8.70
CA LYS A 489 -15.47 20.42 8.30
C LYS A 489 -14.12 20.56 7.57
N ILE A 490 -13.14 19.75 7.96
CA ILE A 490 -11.80 19.75 7.37
C ILE A 490 -11.58 18.40 6.68
N VAL A 491 -11.12 18.43 5.42
CA VAL A 491 -10.67 17.27 4.66
C VAL A 491 -9.25 17.57 4.17
N ALA A 492 -8.27 16.82 4.67
CA ALA A 492 -6.88 16.94 4.23
C ALA A 492 -6.67 16.20 2.90
N ASP A 493 -5.96 16.86 1.97
CA ASP A 493 -5.55 16.29 0.69
C ASP A 493 -4.16 16.82 0.31
N ASN A 494 -3.12 15.96 0.33
CA ASN A 494 -1.76 16.27 -0.11
C ASN A 494 -1.19 17.62 0.39
N GLY A 495 -1.34 17.89 1.69
CA GLY A 495 -0.88 19.15 2.30
C GLY A 495 -1.79 20.34 2.03
N VAL A 496 -2.93 20.12 1.38
CA VAL A 496 -4.03 21.08 1.24
C VAL A 496 -5.19 20.61 2.11
N TYR A 497 -5.75 21.51 2.90
CA TYR A 497 -6.91 21.25 3.75
C TYR A 497 -8.14 21.91 3.12
N ASN A 498 -9.05 21.09 2.60
CA ASN A 498 -10.36 21.58 2.15
C ASN A 498 -11.25 21.79 3.37
N ILE A 499 -11.63 23.03 3.64
CA ILE A 499 -12.49 23.39 4.76
C ILE A 499 -13.87 23.83 4.26
N SER A 500 -14.93 23.43 4.97
CA SER A 500 -16.30 23.82 4.63
C SER A 500 -17.12 24.16 5.88
N PHE A 501 -17.89 25.22 5.80
CA PHE A 501 -18.76 25.73 6.86
C PHE A 501 -20.24 25.54 6.48
N LYS A 502 -21.11 25.48 7.46
CA LYS A 502 -22.56 25.48 7.23
C LYS A 502 -23.05 26.86 6.75
N GLN A 503 -22.38 27.92 7.19
CA GLN A 503 -22.65 29.31 6.82
C GLN A 503 -21.62 29.84 5.84
N ALA A 504 -21.90 30.95 5.15
CA ALA A 504 -20.92 31.65 4.34
C ALA A 504 -19.73 32.11 5.21
N ILE A 505 -18.54 32.11 4.63
CA ILE A 505 -17.31 32.53 5.30
C ILE A 505 -17.48 33.96 5.85
N GLY A 506 -18.24 34.81 5.16
CA GLY A 506 -18.65 36.12 5.62
C GLY A 506 -17.76 37.25 5.15
N ASN A 507 -18.18 38.46 5.43
CA ASN A 507 -17.49 39.66 5.00
C ASN A 507 -16.58 40.15 6.13
N ARG A 508 -15.27 40.30 5.85
CA ARG A 508 -14.24 40.77 6.80
C ARG A 508 -14.19 40.00 8.11
N VAL A 509 -14.28 38.66 7.95
CA VAL A 509 -14.26 37.75 9.08
C VAL A 509 -12.91 37.05 9.13
N ASP A 510 -12.32 37.04 10.28
CA ASP A 510 -11.09 36.26 10.55
C ASP A 510 -11.44 34.78 10.78
N LEU A 511 -10.69 33.88 10.16
CA LEU A 511 -10.71 32.44 10.47
C LEU A 511 -9.73 32.15 11.60
N THR A 512 -10.14 31.32 12.57
CA THR A 512 -9.24 30.82 13.61
C THR A 512 -8.89 29.37 13.31
N PHE A 513 -7.60 29.04 13.38
CA PHE A 513 -7.09 27.68 13.12
C PHE A 513 -6.54 27.05 14.40
N ASP A 514 -6.63 25.74 14.48
CA ASP A 514 -5.93 24.89 15.44
C ASP A 514 -5.03 23.89 14.72
N PHE A 515 -3.92 23.55 15.34
CA PHE A 515 -2.95 22.59 14.81
C PHE A 515 -2.72 21.44 15.80
N ASP A 516 -2.30 20.29 15.27
CA ASP A 516 -1.81 19.19 16.10
C ASP A 516 -0.39 19.50 16.61
N GLY A 517 -0.22 19.39 17.94
CA GLY A 517 1.05 19.66 18.62
C GLY A 517 1.31 21.15 18.98
N ASP A 518 2.45 21.39 19.62
CA ASP A 518 2.89 22.73 20.06
C ASP A 518 3.50 23.51 18.89
N VAL A 519 2.66 24.05 18.02
CA VAL A 519 3.07 24.95 16.94
C VAL A 519 3.24 26.36 17.49
N ASN A 520 4.48 26.86 17.51
CA ASN A 520 4.82 28.17 18.03
C ASN A 520 4.63 29.27 16.97
N TYR A 521 4.86 28.96 15.73
CA TYR A 521 4.62 29.79 14.56
C TYR A 521 4.29 28.93 13.34
N ALA A 522 3.33 29.38 12.55
CA ALA A 522 3.05 28.81 11.23
C ALA A 522 2.55 29.89 10.28
N ASN A 523 2.76 29.70 8.99
CA ASN A 523 2.16 30.55 7.95
C ASN A 523 1.74 29.74 6.74
N GLY A 524 0.93 30.34 5.88
CA GLY A 524 0.45 29.68 4.69
C GLY A 524 -0.49 30.52 3.86
N CYS A 525 -1.37 29.84 3.12
CA CYS A 525 -2.34 30.42 2.22
C CYS A 525 -3.73 29.82 2.45
N ILE A 526 -4.77 30.68 2.32
CA ILE A 526 -6.16 30.28 2.13
C ILE A 526 -6.55 30.63 0.72
N GLY A 527 -7.09 29.65 -0.02
CA GLY A 527 -7.62 29.83 -1.37
C GLY A 527 -9.15 29.72 -1.37
N ILE A 528 -9.83 30.65 -2.03
CA ILE A 528 -11.28 30.63 -2.21
C ILE A 528 -11.61 30.84 -3.68
N SER A 529 -12.49 30.00 -4.24
CA SER A 529 -12.99 30.16 -5.60
C SER A 529 -14.24 31.05 -5.62
N ALA A 530 -14.38 31.89 -6.63
CA ALA A 530 -15.59 32.67 -6.90
C ALA A 530 -15.85 32.80 -8.40
N THR A 531 -17.12 32.75 -8.81
CA THR A 531 -17.52 32.94 -10.21
C THR A 531 -18.17 34.30 -10.36
N VAL A 532 -17.60 35.13 -11.21
CA VAL A 532 -18.12 36.49 -11.50
C VAL A 532 -18.25 36.64 -13.02
N ASP A 533 -19.45 37.07 -13.46
CA ASP A 533 -19.76 37.25 -14.89
C ASP A 533 -19.44 35.99 -15.77
N GLY A 534 -19.57 34.78 -15.20
CA GLY A 534 -19.30 33.51 -15.88
C GLY A 534 -17.83 33.15 -16.00
N VAL A 535 -16.93 33.85 -15.33
CA VAL A 535 -15.50 33.56 -15.24
C VAL A 535 -15.18 33.09 -13.81
N ASP A 536 -14.45 32.00 -13.71
CA ASP A 536 -14.00 31.44 -12.43
C ASP A 536 -12.69 32.09 -12.01
N TYR A 537 -12.66 32.60 -10.81
CA TYR A 537 -11.54 33.27 -10.18
C TYR A 537 -11.11 32.48 -8.95
N TRP A 538 -9.82 32.59 -8.62
CA TRP A 538 -9.22 32.02 -7.43
C TRP A 538 -8.53 33.14 -6.65
N LEU A 539 -8.95 33.34 -5.39
CA LEU A 539 -8.42 34.35 -4.49
C LEU A 539 -7.54 33.66 -3.45
N ASN A 540 -6.34 34.19 -3.26
CA ASN A 540 -5.39 33.71 -2.25
C ASN A 540 -5.22 34.74 -1.15
N TYR A 541 -5.29 34.28 0.09
CA TYR A 541 -5.08 35.07 1.30
C TYR A 541 -3.92 34.48 2.09
N LYS A 542 -2.97 35.33 2.50
CA LYS A 542 -1.90 34.90 3.39
C LYS A 542 -2.40 34.88 4.84
N TRP A 543 -1.90 33.94 5.59
CA TRP A 543 -2.14 33.86 7.01
C TRP A 543 -0.84 33.54 7.75
N GLU A 544 -0.78 33.94 9.01
CA GLU A 544 0.31 33.61 9.93
C GLU A 544 -0.24 33.43 11.35
N VAL A 545 0.36 32.55 12.11
CA VAL A 545 0.04 32.29 13.50
C VAL A 545 1.05 32.98 14.42
N ASP A 546 0.57 33.51 15.51
CA ASP A 546 1.43 33.98 16.58
C ASP A 546 1.72 32.89 17.62
N SER A 547 2.50 33.24 18.66
CA SER A 547 3.07 32.35 19.67
C SER A 547 2.10 31.52 20.54
N LYS A 548 0.83 31.34 20.15
CA LYS A 548 -0.17 30.58 20.94
C LYS A 548 -0.83 29.44 20.18
N GLY A 549 -0.42 29.17 18.94
CA GLY A 549 -1.05 28.15 18.11
C GLY A 549 -2.44 28.52 17.57
N GLU A 550 -2.95 29.72 17.83
CA GLU A 550 -4.19 30.25 17.26
C GLU A 550 -3.85 31.16 16.08
N VAL A 551 -4.50 30.93 14.95
CA VAL A 551 -4.32 31.74 13.74
C VAL A 551 -5.56 32.55 13.47
N THR A 552 -5.37 33.81 13.07
CA THR A 552 -6.43 34.65 12.53
C THR A 552 -6.04 35.11 11.12
N ALA A 553 -6.80 34.71 10.12
CA ALA A 553 -6.59 35.10 8.72
C ALA A 553 -7.66 36.12 8.32
N LYS A 554 -7.23 37.28 7.79
CA LYS A 554 -8.12 38.33 7.29
C LYS A 554 -8.49 38.05 5.82
N LEU A 555 -9.76 37.93 5.52
CA LEU A 555 -10.28 37.60 4.21
C LEU A 555 -10.72 38.78 3.34
N ASP A 556 -10.63 40.02 3.84
CA ASP A 556 -11.01 41.24 3.12
C ASP A 556 -9.91 41.81 2.21
N GLU A 557 -8.68 41.31 2.36
CA GLU A 557 -7.51 41.74 1.58
C GLU A 557 -6.82 40.54 0.90
N PRO A 558 -7.26 40.13 -0.29
CA PRO A 558 -6.58 39.00 -1.00
C PRO A 558 -5.15 39.40 -1.39
N PHE A 559 -4.23 38.47 -1.19
CA PHE A 559 -2.84 38.62 -1.64
C PHE A 559 -2.72 38.70 -3.17
N ASN A 560 -3.46 37.85 -3.87
CA ASN A 560 -3.66 37.95 -5.31
C ASN A 560 -4.99 37.32 -5.74
N VAL A 561 -5.46 37.68 -6.91
CA VAL A 561 -6.63 37.10 -7.56
C VAL A 561 -6.24 36.63 -8.95
N THR A 562 -6.43 35.30 -9.19
CA THR A 562 -6.06 34.70 -10.49
C THR A 562 -7.28 34.10 -11.19
N TYR A 563 -7.18 33.93 -12.50
CA TYR A 563 -8.15 33.22 -13.34
C TYR A 563 -7.44 32.42 -14.45
N ASN A 564 -8.19 31.70 -15.25
CA ASN A 564 -7.63 30.88 -16.34
C ASN A 564 -6.60 29.86 -15.81
N ASN A 565 -6.97 29.10 -14.78
CA ASN A 565 -6.12 28.14 -14.09
C ASN A 565 -4.80 28.75 -13.58
N GLY A 566 -4.86 29.91 -12.95
CA GLY A 566 -3.69 30.57 -12.37
C GLY A 566 -2.75 31.26 -13.38
N LYS A 567 -3.08 31.25 -14.68
CA LYS A 567 -2.22 31.80 -15.73
C LYS A 567 -2.36 33.29 -15.94
N SER A 568 -3.36 33.90 -15.36
CA SER A 568 -3.67 35.33 -15.51
C SER A 568 -4.03 35.89 -14.14
N GLU A 569 -3.61 37.13 -13.87
CA GLU A 569 -3.85 37.82 -12.61
C GLU A 569 -4.75 39.03 -12.84
N VAL A 570 -5.64 39.31 -11.89
CA VAL A 570 -6.49 40.50 -11.86
C VAL A 570 -5.76 41.61 -11.12
N THR A 571 -5.55 42.75 -11.76
CA THR A 571 -4.89 43.94 -11.16
C THR A 571 -5.82 45.11 -10.97
N ASP A 572 -7.04 45.03 -11.49
CA ASP A 572 -8.05 46.09 -11.34
C ASP A 572 -8.71 46.00 -9.96
N ALA A 573 -8.61 47.06 -9.16
CA ALA A 573 -9.07 47.08 -7.78
C ALA A 573 -10.60 46.95 -7.63
N ASP A 574 -11.37 47.52 -8.56
CA ASP A 574 -12.82 47.40 -8.51
C ASP A 574 -13.28 45.99 -8.86
N MET A 575 -12.57 45.36 -9.81
CA MET A 575 -12.81 43.94 -10.13
C MET A 575 -12.39 43.01 -9.02
N ILE A 576 -11.22 43.23 -8.39
CA ILE A 576 -10.78 42.47 -7.20
C ILE A 576 -11.83 42.55 -6.09
N LYS A 577 -12.33 43.78 -5.82
CA LYS A 577 -13.39 43.94 -4.83
C LYS A 577 -14.67 43.18 -5.18
N LYS A 578 -15.10 43.23 -6.43
CA LYS A 578 -16.28 42.49 -6.91
C LYS A 578 -16.13 40.98 -6.74
N ILE A 579 -14.94 40.46 -7.04
CA ILE A 579 -14.63 39.03 -6.88
C ILE A 579 -14.55 38.64 -5.41
N SER A 580 -13.94 39.46 -4.56
CA SER A 580 -13.87 39.27 -3.10
C SER A 580 -15.26 39.30 -2.46
N ASP A 581 -16.14 40.23 -2.86
CA ASP A 581 -17.52 40.30 -2.39
C ASP A 581 -18.35 39.05 -2.76
N GLU A 582 -17.91 38.28 -3.78
CA GLU A 582 -18.50 36.99 -4.12
C GLU A 582 -17.80 35.83 -3.37
N ALA A 583 -16.47 35.89 -3.21
CA ALA A 583 -15.70 34.86 -2.52
C ALA A 583 -16.11 34.66 -1.08
N ILE A 584 -16.36 35.77 -0.35
CA ILE A 584 -16.77 35.71 1.08
C ILE A 584 -18.17 35.14 1.30
N LYS A 585 -18.97 35.00 0.25
CA LYS A 585 -20.29 34.32 0.29
C LYS A 585 -20.13 32.80 0.20
N GLN A 586 -18.93 32.30 -0.15
CA GLN A 586 -18.66 30.88 -0.24
C GLN A 586 -18.63 30.25 1.14
N LYS A 587 -18.87 28.95 1.16
CA LYS A 587 -18.80 28.13 2.37
C LYS A 587 -17.53 27.30 2.44
N ASN A 588 -16.82 27.23 1.33
CA ASN A 588 -15.65 26.37 1.13
C ASN A 588 -14.40 27.20 0.89
N ALA A 589 -13.29 26.77 1.48
CA ALA A 589 -11.97 27.31 1.22
C ALA A 589 -10.93 26.20 1.26
N GLN A 590 -9.75 26.45 0.71
CA GLN A 590 -8.58 25.57 0.83
C GLN A 590 -7.53 26.25 1.71
N VAL A 591 -6.94 25.52 2.63
CA VAL A 591 -5.86 25.98 3.49
C VAL A 591 -4.59 25.22 3.19
N GLN A 592 -3.49 25.93 3.00
CA GLN A 592 -2.15 25.35 2.85
C GLN A 592 -1.25 25.88 3.95
N ILE A 593 -0.40 25.03 4.52
CA ILE A 593 0.65 25.38 5.45
C ILE A 593 1.97 25.43 4.66
N TRP A 594 2.63 26.60 4.64
CA TRP A 594 3.90 26.76 3.91
C TRP A 594 5.10 26.54 4.80
N TRP A 595 5.02 26.98 6.07
CA TRP A 595 6.10 26.85 7.03
C TRP A 595 5.55 26.81 8.45
N ALA A 596 6.22 26.08 9.34
CA ALA A 596 5.90 25.98 10.74
C ALA A 596 7.15 25.76 11.60
N ASN A 597 7.09 26.07 12.91
CA ASN A 597 8.06 25.66 13.90
C ASN A 597 7.37 25.08 15.15
N ASP A 598 8.12 24.28 15.92
CA ASP A 598 7.64 23.70 17.17
C ASP A 598 7.64 24.70 18.34
N GLY A 599 7.14 24.29 19.52
CA GLY A 599 7.10 25.08 20.74
C GLY A 599 8.49 25.47 21.28
N ALA A 600 9.55 24.79 20.85
CA ALA A 600 10.95 25.12 21.15
C ALA A 600 11.52 26.17 20.18
N GLY A 601 10.82 26.47 19.09
CA GLY A 601 11.23 27.38 18.03
C GLY A 601 12.04 26.73 16.91
N ASP A 602 12.16 25.38 16.90
CA ASP A 602 12.82 24.65 15.84
C ASP A 602 11.92 24.52 14.61
N ALA A 603 12.49 24.51 13.41
CA ALA A 603 11.74 24.33 12.17
C ALA A 603 11.22 22.91 12.07
N MET A 604 9.91 22.76 11.79
CA MET A 604 9.25 21.49 11.50
C MET A 604 8.98 21.37 10.01
N GLU A 605 8.99 20.14 9.49
CA GLU A 605 8.47 19.90 8.15
C GLU A 605 6.96 20.13 8.15
N THR A 606 6.45 20.85 7.14
CA THR A 606 5.02 21.21 7.07
C THR A 606 4.12 19.98 6.94
N SER A 607 4.65 18.85 6.44
CA SER A 607 3.96 17.55 6.40
C SER A 607 3.69 16.93 7.77
N SER A 608 4.45 17.32 8.80
CA SER A 608 4.24 16.86 10.18
C SER A 608 3.23 17.71 10.97
N VAL A 609 2.86 18.86 10.44
CA VAL A 609 1.91 19.79 11.06
C VAL A 609 0.54 19.56 10.43
N LYS A 610 -0.44 19.24 11.25
CA LYS A 610 -1.82 19.00 10.80
C LYS A 610 -2.72 20.13 11.28
N LEU A 611 -3.58 20.63 10.38
CA LEU A 611 -4.68 21.52 10.73
C LEU A 611 -5.80 20.66 11.34
N THR A 612 -6.09 20.85 12.62
CA THR A 612 -7.09 20.06 13.36
C THR A 612 -8.40 20.82 13.60
N GLY A 613 -8.39 22.13 13.46
CA GLY A 613 -9.58 22.98 13.58
C GLY A 613 -9.51 24.23 12.71
N ALA A 614 -10.65 24.63 12.15
CA ALA A 614 -10.85 25.93 11.51
C ALA A 614 -12.22 26.45 11.92
N TYR A 615 -12.29 27.70 12.34
CA TYR A 615 -13.49 28.27 12.96
C TYR A 615 -13.81 29.65 12.37
N LEU A 616 -15.11 29.90 12.16
CA LEU A 616 -15.64 31.26 12.00
C LEU A 616 -15.74 31.94 13.38
N PRO A 617 -15.57 33.27 13.51
CA PRO A 617 -15.83 33.99 14.77
C PRO A 617 -17.28 33.86 15.19
N LYS A 618 -17.54 34.04 16.50
CA LYS A 618 -18.91 34.10 17.01
C LYS A 618 -19.65 35.32 16.44
N SER A 619 -20.85 35.10 15.92
CA SER A 619 -21.68 36.18 15.41
C SER A 619 -21.99 37.18 16.55
N GLY A 620 -21.43 38.38 16.45
CA GLY A 620 -21.58 39.45 17.43
C GLY A 620 -20.27 40.10 17.91
N GLU A 621 -19.11 39.52 17.63
CA GLU A 621 -17.82 40.14 17.88
C GLU A 621 -17.38 40.91 16.62
N THR A 622 -17.68 42.22 16.60
CA THR A 622 -17.05 43.16 15.67
C THR A 622 -15.70 43.54 16.31
N THR A 623 -14.62 43.12 15.72
CA THR A 623 -13.29 43.61 16.07
C THR A 623 -13.23 45.10 15.74
N THR A 624 -13.38 45.94 16.77
CA THR A 624 -13.02 47.34 16.65
C THR A 624 -11.50 47.44 16.75
N GLU A 625 -10.89 47.98 15.67
CA GLU A 625 -9.49 48.40 15.69
C GLU A 625 -9.12 49.18 16.96
N PRO A 626 -7.97 48.96 17.60
CA PRO A 626 -7.46 49.88 18.64
C PRO A 626 -6.84 51.10 17.96
N THR A 627 -7.62 52.18 17.81
CA THR A 627 -7.07 53.51 17.58
C THR A 627 -6.17 53.89 18.75
N GLY A 628 -4.89 53.98 18.49
CA GLY A 628 -3.91 54.48 19.41
C GLY A 628 -4.18 55.92 19.80
N THR A 629 -4.29 56.19 21.10
CA THR A 629 -4.02 57.52 21.67
C THR A 629 -3.41 57.36 23.05
N THR A 630 -2.18 57.82 23.17
CA THR A 630 -1.44 58.12 24.39
C THR A 630 -2.19 59.03 25.32
N THR A 631 -2.25 58.77 26.61
CA THR A 631 -1.68 59.59 27.71
C THR A 631 -2.14 59.17 29.09
N SER A 632 -1.13 58.90 29.92
CA SER A 632 -0.89 59.36 31.33
C SER A 632 -1.96 59.18 32.40
N ASP A 633 -1.44 58.54 33.50
CA ASP A 633 -1.57 58.81 34.92
C ASP A 633 -2.95 58.82 35.62
N ASP A 634 -3.21 58.02 36.56
CA ASP A 634 -2.98 58.27 38.01
C ASP A 634 -3.69 57.20 38.87
N ALA A 635 -2.98 56.92 39.95
CA ALA A 635 -3.20 56.29 41.22
C ALA A 635 -4.61 55.91 41.72
N SER A 636 -4.67 54.84 42.49
CA SER A 636 -5.11 54.73 43.84
C SER A 636 -6.04 53.60 44.23
N GLN A 637 -5.48 52.73 45.04
CA GLN A 637 -5.97 52.15 46.32
C GLN A 637 -7.11 51.11 46.36
N THR A 638 -6.64 49.90 46.78
CA THR A 638 -7.04 49.14 47.98
C THR A 638 -8.47 48.60 48.08
N THR A 639 -8.64 47.32 48.31
CA THR A 639 -8.79 46.70 49.64
C THR A 639 -8.87 45.18 49.56
N ASP A 640 -8.24 44.55 50.55
CA ASP A 640 -8.13 43.22 51.03
C ASP A 640 -9.43 42.36 51.06
N SER A 641 -9.31 41.07 50.86
CA SER A 641 -9.79 40.09 51.84
C SER A 641 -9.14 38.72 51.62
N GLU A 642 -8.43 38.28 52.62
CA GLU A 642 -7.85 36.96 52.82
C GLU A 642 -8.90 35.89 53.01
N THR A 643 -8.63 34.68 52.61
CA THR A 643 -8.90 33.47 53.43
C THR A 643 -7.96 32.35 53.02
N GLU A 644 -7.21 31.96 54.05
CA GLU A 644 -6.32 30.76 54.12
C GLU A 644 -7.10 29.45 53.88
N THR A 645 -6.42 28.41 53.43
CA THR A 645 -6.16 27.18 54.21
C THR A 645 -5.50 26.11 53.34
N THR A 646 -4.39 25.77 53.68
CA THR A 646 -3.62 24.63 54.29
C THR A 646 -2.99 23.70 53.25
N VAL A 647 -1.70 23.66 53.41
CA VAL A 647 -0.66 22.75 52.95
C VAL A 647 -0.82 21.40 53.63
N SER A 648 -0.57 20.30 52.91
CA SER A 648 -0.08 19.05 53.46
C SER A 648 0.98 18.46 52.55
N GLU A 649 2.19 18.58 53.02
CA GLU A 649 3.37 17.89 52.52
C GLU A 649 3.36 16.43 52.99
N THR A 650 3.82 15.53 52.13
CA THR A 650 4.37 14.28 52.58
C THR A 650 5.58 13.94 51.74
N GLU A 651 6.72 14.09 52.35
CA GLU A 651 8.02 13.57 51.89
C GLU A 651 8.01 12.03 51.93
N THR A 652 8.66 11.40 51.02
CA THR A 652 9.36 10.13 51.27
C THR A 652 10.55 9.93 50.33
N THR A 653 11.68 10.19 50.85
CA THR A 653 13.04 9.59 50.78
C THR A 653 13.46 8.74 49.56
N VAL A 654 14.56 9.22 49.02
CA VAL A 654 15.55 8.58 48.16
C VAL A 654 16.23 7.38 48.82
N SER A 655 16.50 6.32 48.08
CA SER A 655 17.61 5.42 48.36
C SER A 655 18.30 5.01 47.07
N ALA A 656 19.55 5.35 46.98
CA ALA A 656 20.49 4.95 45.94
C ALA A 656 21.13 3.61 46.32
N THR A 657 21.41 2.77 45.37
CA THR A 657 22.48 1.76 45.46
C THR A 657 22.96 1.36 44.04
N GLU A 658 24.10 1.82 43.67
CA GLU A 658 25.33 1.19 43.19
C GLU A 658 25.31 0.15 42.10
N THR A 659 25.94 0.56 41.05
CA THR A 659 26.92 -0.04 40.09
C THR A 659 27.32 -1.50 40.26
N SER A 660 27.27 -2.24 39.13
CA SER A 660 28.23 -3.30 38.86
C SER A 660 28.57 -3.35 37.37
N ALA A 661 29.86 -3.13 37.10
CA ALA A 661 30.49 -3.26 35.80
C ALA A 661 30.67 -4.74 35.47
N THR A 662 30.49 -5.12 34.21
CA THR A 662 31.02 -6.38 33.72
C THR A 662 31.84 -6.13 32.45
N GLU A 663 33.04 -6.64 32.50
CA GLU A 663 34.14 -6.52 31.58
C GLU A 663 33.82 -7.22 30.22
N SER A 664 34.27 -6.58 29.16
CA SER A 664 34.45 -7.16 27.85
C SER A 664 35.71 -8.07 27.83
N VAL A 665 35.56 -9.30 27.38
CA VAL A 665 36.66 -10.18 27.05
C VAL A 665 36.85 -10.22 25.54
N THR A 666 37.91 -9.60 25.08
CA THR A 666 38.47 -9.71 23.73
C THR A 666 39.34 -10.98 23.68
N THR A 667 39.00 -11.91 22.82
CA THR A 667 39.90 -13.04 22.51
C THR A 667 40.39 -12.89 21.08
N THR A 668 41.64 -12.54 20.98
CA THR A 668 42.48 -12.64 19.78
C THR A 668 42.92 -14.10 19.62
N VAL A 669 42.72 -14.70 18.46
CA VAL A 669 43.37 -15.95 18.09
C VAL A 669 44.27 -15.68 16.89
N THR A 670 45.56 -15.75 17.15
CA THR A 670 46.64 -15.85 16.17
C THR A 670 46.70 -17.27 15.60
N GLY A 671 46.99 -17.33 14.29
CA GLY A 671 47.10 -18.58 13.55
C GLY A 671 48.31 -19.42 13.91
N ASP A 672 48.29 -20.63 13.46
CA ASP A 672 49.51 -21.18 12.81
C ASP A 672 49.14 -22.40 11.93
N SER A 673 49.96 -22.54 10.89
CA SER A 673 50.03 -23.45 9.76
C SER A 673 50.30 -24.91 10.12
N SER A 674 49.82 -25.86 9.28
CA SER A 674 50.69 -26.79 8.51
C SER A 674 49.88 -27.90 7.82
N GLU A 675 50.06 -27.98 6.52
CA GLU A 675 50.39 -29.17 5.67
C GLU A 675 49.80 -30.53 6.04
N THR A 676 49.20 -31.26 5.14
CA THR A 676 49.81 -32.13 4.12
C THR A 676 48.79 -32.97 3.35
N SER A 677 48.86 -32.90 2.02
CA SER A 677 48.77 -33.92 0.97
C SER A 677 48.00 -35.22 1.19
N THR A 678 47.19 -35.67 0.25
CA THR A 678 47.51 -36.68 -0.77
C THR A 678 46.27 -36.99 -1.64
N GLU A 679 46.46 -36.85 -2.93
CA GLU A 679 46.11 -37.69 -4.08
C GLU A 679 45.18 -38.91 -3.90
N THR A 680 44.27 -39.10 -4.85
CA THR A 680 44.28 -40.09 -5.94
C THR A 680 42.96 -40.04 -6.71
N SER A 681 42.94 -39.67 -7.97
CA SER A 681 42.90 -40.46 -9.22
C SER A 681 41.77 -41.49 -9.37
N ALA A 682 40.99 -41.33 -10.40
CA ALA A 682 40.83 -42.14 -11.59
C ALA A 682 39.47 -41.84 -12.28
N THR A 683 39.51 -41.29 -13.49
CA THR A 683 39.50 -42.01 -14.80
C THR A 683 38.25 -42.88 -15.02
N THR A 684 37.51 -42.76 -16.00
CA THR A 684 37.54 -42.89 -17.46
C THR A 684 36.09 -43.01 -17.92
N THR A 685 35.58 -42.82 -19.06
CA THR A 685 35.98 -42.72 -20.49
C THR A 685 34.72 -42.53 -21.32
N THR A 686 34.81 -41.69 -22.34
CA THR A 686 34.45 -41.87 -23.77
C THR A 686 33.01 -42.30 -24.13
N THR A 687 32.40 -41.76 -25.16
CA THR A 687 32.74 -41.67 -26.58
C THR A 687 31.78 -40.69 -27.28
N ALA A 688 32.27 -39.74 -28.06
CA ALA A 688 32.43 -39.68 -29.53
C ALA A 688 31.15 -39.88 -30.34
N SER A 689 30.76 -39.05 -31.29
CA SER A 689 31.29 -38.78 -32.60
C SER A 689 30.31 -37.84 -33.31
N SER A 690 30.58 -36.92 -34.04
CA SER A 690 31.27 -36.56 -35.29
C SER A 690 30.52 -35.35 -35.86
N GLY A 691 31.12 -34.32 -36.24
CA GLY A 691 31.93 -34.02 -37.44
C GLY A 691 31.10 -33.11 -38.30
N THR A 692 31.48 -32.01 -38.75
CA THR A 692 32.36 -31.65 -39.85
C THR A 692 32.43 -30.14 -40.02
N GLU A 693 33.64 -29.64 -40.11
CA GLU A 693 34.29 -28.75 -41.05
C GLU A 693 33.97 -27.26 -41.10
N ALA A 694 34.95 -26.49 -40.74
CA ALA A 694 35.23 -25.13 -41.22
C ALA A 694 35.98 -25.20 -42.58
N PRO A 695 35.87 -24.16 -43.37
CA PRO A 695 37.06 -23.58 -43.98
C PRO A 695 37.02 -22.05 -43.82
N GLY A 696 38.09 -21.32 -43.54
CA GLY A 696 39.28 -21.26 -44.29
C GLY A 696 39.53 -19.77 -44.48
N ILE A 697 40.56 -19.24 -43.84
CA ILE A 697 41.12 -17.88 -43.99
C ILE A 697 41.55 -17.66 -45.47
N VAL A 698 41.14 -16.51 -46.02
CA VAL A 698 41.87 -15.89 -47.14
C VAL A 698 41.99 -14.39 -46.85
N THR A 699 43.20 -14.01 -46.57
CA THR A 699 43.64 -12.60 -46.61
C THR A 699 43.80 -12.17 -48.06
N THR A 700 43.23 -11.04 -48.43
CA THR A 700 43.77 -10.17 -49.49
C THR A 700 43.47 -8.73 -49.19
N GLU A 701 44.54 -7.97 -48.99
CA GLU A 701 44.55 -6.51 -49.03
C GLU A 701 44.12 -6.06 -50.44
N SER A 702 43.28 -5.06 -50.50
CA SER A 702 43.31 -4.06 -51.55
C SER A 702 42.56 -2.81 -51.16
N SER A 703 43.31 -1.75 -51.07
CA SER A 703 42.87 -0.35 -50.95
C SER A 703 42.04 0.06 -52.16
N ALA A 704 40.85 0.60 -51.92
CA ALA A 704 40.17 1.50 -52.81
C ALA A 704 39.27 2.45 -51.95
N THR A 705 39.70 3.69 -51.86
CA THR A 705 38.88 4.84 -51.42
C THR A 705 37.74 4.99 -52.37
N THR A 706 36.53 4.71 -51.87
CA THR A 706 35.30 5.17 -52.48
C THR A 706 34.62 6.05 -51.42
N GLU A 707 34.38 7.30 -51.76
CA GLU A 707 33.50 8.20 -51.07
C GLU A 707 32.14 7.51 -51.02
N THR A 708 31.76 7.01 -49.81
CA THR A 708 30.43 6.53 -49.55
C THR A 708 29.57 7.72 -49.14
N GLU A 709 28.45 7.90 -49.79
CA GLU A 709 27.39 8.78 -49.30
C GLU A 709 27.11 8.50 -47.84
N PRO A 710 26.77 9.50 -46.99
CA PRO A 710 26.48 9.32 -45.59
C PRO A 710 25.32 8.31 -45.45
N ALA A 711 25.50 7.29 -44.62
CA ALA A 711 24.48 6.30 -44.33
C ALA A 711 23.24 7.02 -43.77
N THR A 712 22.08 6.77 -44.36
CA THR A 712 20.81 7.30 -43.85
C THR A 712 20.31 6.40 -42.71
N VAL A 713 19.79 7.01 -41.65
CA VAL A 713 19.18 6.28 -40.55
C VAL A 713 18.10 5.35 -41.07
N SER A 714 18.17 4.08 -40.75
CA SER A 714 17.16 3.08 -41.12
C SER A 714 16.20 2.79 -39.96
N LEU A 715 16.71 2.80 -38.73
CA LEU A 715 15.93 2.64 -37.49
C LEU A 715 16.71 3.33 -36.36
N TYR A 716 16.21 4.43 -35.83
CA TYR A 716 16.86 5.13 -34.72
C TYR A 716 16.94 4.24 -33.49
N GLY A 717 18.12 4.13 -32.92
CA GLY A 717 18.37 3.34 -31.74
C GLY A 717 18.86 1.91 -32.01
N ASP A 718 18.68 1.37 -33.21
CA ASP A 718 19.13 0.01 -33.60
C ASP A 718 20.63 0.04 -33.95
N ALA A 719 21.45 0.01 -32.92
CA ALA A 719 22.91 0.07 -33.07
C ALA A 719 23.54 -1.28 -33.44
N ASN A 720 22.87 -2.39 -33.16
CA ASN A 720 23.33 -3.74 -33.47
C ASN A 720 22.81 -4.26 -34.83
N LEU A 721 21.88 -3.53 -35.45
CA LEU A 721 21.26 -3.82 -36.75
C LEU A 721 20.46 -5.15 -36.76
N ASP A 722 19.85 -5.51 -35.66
CA ASP A 722 19.01 -6.71 -35.55
C ASP A 722 17.53 -6.42 -35.88
N GLY A 723 17.19 -5.15 -36.11
CA GLY A 723 15.85 -4.69 -36.44
C GLY A 723 14.96 -4.47 -35.22
N ARG A 724 15.54 -4.43 -34.03
CA ARG A 724 14.91 -4.09 -32.77
C ARG A 724 15.62 -2.90 -32.15
N VAL A 725 15.00 -2.29 -31.16
CA VAL A 725 15.61 -1.24 -30.35
C VAL A 725 15.38 -1.58 -28.88
N ASP A 726 16.43 -2.02 -28.23
CA ASP A 726 16.37 -2.49 -26.85
C ASP A 726 17.64 -2.10 -26.04
N ILE A 727 17.78 -2.64 -24.84
CA ILE A 727 18.91 -2.34 -23.94
C ILE A 727 20.25 -2.77 -24.54
N THR A 728 20.27 -3.78 -25.43
CA THR A 728 21.51 -4.26 -26.02
C THR A 728 22.11 -3.22 -26.96
N ASP A 729 21.27 -2.41 -27.62
CA ASP A 729 21.69 -1.27 -28.43
C ASP A 729 22.31 -0.16 -27.57
N ALA A 730 21.64 0.21 -26.46
CA ALA A 730 22.18 1.20 -25.55
C ALA A 730 23.54 0.78 -24.95
N VAL A 731 23.70 -0.50 -24.64
CA VAL A 731 24.98 -1.05 -24.18
C VAL A 731 26.04 -1.00 -25.31
N LEU A 732 25.65 -1.29 -26.55
CA LEU A 732 26.55 -1.22 -27.70
C LEU A 732 26.95 0.21 -28.01
N MET A 733 26.01 1.17 -27.94
CA MET A 733 26.26 2.61 -28.08
C MET A 733 27.29 3.10 -27.04
N ASN A 734 27.09 2.76 -25.75
CA ASN A 734 28.04 3.12 -24.69
C ASN A 734 29.43 2.53 -24.90
N LYS A 735 29.52 1.27 -25.37
CA LYS A 735 30.80 0.65 -25.70
C LYS A 735 31.47 1.33 -26.89
N ALA A 736 30.70 1.74 -27.90
CA ALA A 736 31.23 2.43 -29.06
C ALA A 736 31.67 3.87 -28.74
N ALA A 737 30.89 4.60 -27.94
CA ALA A 737 31.27 5.91 -27.42
C ALA A 737 32.56 5.88 -26.56
N ALA A 738 32.74 4.76 -25.79
CA ALA A 738 33.96 4.53 -25.02
C ALA A 738 35.16 4.02 -25.88
N GLY A 739 35.01 3.87 -27.19
CA GLY A 739 36.03 3.36 -28.09
C GLY A 739 36.38 1.89 -27.91
N GLN A 740 35.48 1.11 -27.29
CA GLN A 740 35.69 -0.34 -27.05
C GLN A 740 35.24 -1.21 -28.23
N VAL A 741 34.36 -0.66 -29.09
CA VAL A 741 33.82 -1.34 -30.27
C VAL A 741 33.69 -0.32 -31.40
N GLU A 742 33.97 -0.75 -32.64
CA GLU A 742 33.70 0.05 -33.82
C GLU A 742 32.34 -0.34 -34.44
N LEU A 743 31.46 0.62 -34.66
CA LEU A 743 30.20 0.44 -35.37
C LEU A 743 30.37 0.61 -36.86
N SER A 744 29.63 -0.13 -37.67
CA SER A 744 29.46 0.11 -39.08
C SER A 744 28.87 1.51 -39.33
N ALA A 745 29.02 2.06 -40.53
CA ALA A 745 28.45 3.36 -40.88
C ALA A 745 26.93 3.42 -40.66
N GLN A 746 26.20 2.33 -40.97
CA GLN A 746 24.78 2.23 -40.75
C GLN A 746 24.44 2.14 -39.24
N ALA A 747 25.14 1.31 -38.49
CA ALA A 747 24.95 1.18 -37.04
C ALA A 747 25.22 2.51 -36.30
N ARG A 748 26.25 3.24 -36.72
CA ARG A 748 26.57 4.56 -36.19
C ARG A 748 25.50 5.61 -36.53
N ALA A 749 24.97 5.60 -37.75
CA ALA A 749 23.87 6.49 -38.11
C ALA A 749 22.59 6.18 -37.32
N ASN A 750 22.29 4.92 -37.09
CA ASN A 750 21.16 4.52 -36.24
C ASN A 750 21.38 4.85 -34.76
N ALA A 751 22.62 4.78 -34.28
CA ALA A 751 22.99 5.02 -32.89
C ALA A 751 23.04 6.51 -32.49
N ASP A 752 23.14 7.43 -33.43
CA ASP A 752 23.11 8.88 -33.20
C ASP A 752 21.67 9.34 -32.93
N CYS A 753 21.23 9.09 -31.68
CA CYS A 753 19.86 9.38 -31.24
C CYS A 753 19.61 10.87 -30.98
N MET A 754 20.67 11.66 -30.81
CA MET A 754 20.60 13.11 -30.62
C MET A 754 20.67 13.87 -31.95
N ALA A 755 20.97 13.16 -33.05
CA ALA A 755 21.13 13.71 -34.40
C ALA A 755 22.17 14.86 -34.48
N ASP A 756 23.23 14.78 -33.69
CA ASP A 756 24.29 15.77 -33.63
C ASP A 756 25.57 15.32 -34.37
N ASN A 757 25.57 14.13 -34.96
CA ASN A 757 26.66 13.47 -35.69
C ASN A 757 27.84 13.07 -34.79
N VAL A 758 27.63 13.04 -33.47
CA VAL A 758 28.61 12.62 -32.45
C VAL A 758 28.04 11.46 -31.65
N LEU A 759 28.62 10.28 -31.79
CA LEU A 759 28.20 9.16 -30.92
C LEU A 759 28.82 9.31 -29.54
N SER A 760 27.96 9.53 -28.55
CA SER A 760 28.29 9.74 -27.14
C SER A 760 27.45 8.88 -26.18
N SER A 761 27.73 8.95 -24.89
CA SER A 761 26.86 8.34 -23.85
C SER A 761 25.48 8.99 -23.76
N ASP A 762 25.33 10.21 -24.28
CA ASP A 762 24.06 10.93 -24.25
C ASP A 762 23.07 10.35 -25.26
N ASP A 763 23.55 9.74 -26.37
CA ASP A 763 22.72 8.98 -27.31
C ASP A 763 22.14 7.74 -26.66
N ALA A 764 22.97 6.98 -25.95
CA ALA A 764 22.51 5.83 -25.18
C ALA A 764 21.55 6.24 -24.05
N LEU A 765 21.82 7.35 -23.36
CA LEU A 765 20.95 7.91 -22.34
C LEU A 765 19.63 8.38 -22.94
N SER A 766 19.67 9.04 -24.10
CA SER A 766 18.48 9.42 -24.85
C SER A 766 17.62 8.20 -25.19
N LEU A 767 18.23 7.10 -25.62
CA LEU A 767 17.51 5.84 -25.88
C LEU A 767 16.86 5.26 -24.61
N LEU A 768 17.56 5.30 -23.48
CA LEU A 768 17.06 4.78 -22.20
C LEU A 768 16.01 5.69 -21.52
N GLN A 769 16.00 6.99 -21.80
CA GLN A 769 15.04 7.96 -21.28
C GLN A 769 13.71 7.98 -22.06
N PHE A 770 13.58 7.20 -23.11
CA PHE A 770 12.34 7.08 -23.84
C PHE A 770 11.31 6.30 -23.01
N PRO A 771 10.24 6.92 -22.47
CA PRO A 771 9.13 6.16 -21.92
C PRO A 771 8.46 5.43 -23.09
N LEU A 772 8.51 4.13 -23.08
CA LEU A 772 7.70 3.27 -23.94
C LEU A 772 6.22 3.46 -23.56
N THR A 773 5.58 4.45 -24.16
CA THR A 773 4.13 4.58 -24.04
C THR A 773 3.51 3.55 -24.97
N ILE A 774 3.17 2.38 -24.45
CA ILE A 774 2.37 1.37 -25.13
C ILE A 774 0.94 1.91 -25.22
N THR A 775 0.52 2.35 -26.40
CA THR A 775 -0.77 3.03 -26.55
C THR A 775 -1.91 2.10 -26.97
N TYR A 776 -1.68 0.95 -27.60
CA TYR A 776 -2.75 0.02 -28.01
C TYR A 776 -2.27 -1.42 -28.20
N PHE A 777 -3.07 -2.37 -27.70
CA PHE A 777 -3.01 -3.77 -28.08
C PHE A 777 -4.16 -4.10 -29.04
N LEU A 778 -3.87 -4.54 -30.22
CA LEU A 778 -4.88 -5.09 -31.13
C LEU A 778 -4.56 -6.56 -31.41
N LYS A 779 -5.48 -7.43 -31.00
CA LYS A 779 -5.42 -8.84 -31.32
C LYS A 779 -6.13 -9.08 -32.65
N GLN A 780 -5.40 -9.49 -33.69
CA GLN A 780 -5.97 -10.05 -34.91
C GLN A 780 -5.49 -11.49 -35.08
N GLY A 781 -6.35 -12.46 -34.75
CA GLY A 781 -6.00 -13.88 -34.80
C GLY A 781 -4.99 -14.28 -33.69
N ASN A 782 -4.03 -15.16 -34.03
CA ASN A 782 -3.00 -15.67 -33.11
C ASN A 782 -1.70 -14.83 -33.12
N ALA A 783 -1.74 -13.59 -33.56
CA ALA A 783 -0.60 -12.69 -33.57
C ALA A 783 -0.94 -11.39 -32.83
N PHE A 784 -0.01 -10.94 -31.99
CA PHE A 784 -0.10 -9.65 -31.30
C PHE A 784 0.70 -8.62 -32.07
N SER A 785 0.12 -7.48 -32.41
CA SER A 785 0.83 -6.35 -32.99
C SER A 785 0.80 -5.18 -32.01
N VAL A 786 1.97 -4.73 -31.60
CA VAL A 786 2.12 -3.54 -30.75
C VAL A 786 2.40 -2.34 -31.64
N TRP A 787 1.58 -1.32 -31.57
CA TRP A 787 1.82 -0.05 -32.26
C TRP A 787 2.47 0.92 -31.26
N VAL A 788 3.71 1.32 -31.57
CA VAL A 788 4.42 2.36 -30.82
C VAL A 788 4.36 3.63 -31.65
N THR A 789 3.66 4.65 -31.14
CA THR A 789 3.65 5.97 -31.78
C THR A 789 4.43 6.95 -30.93
N LYS A 790 5.44 7.59 -31.52
CA LYS A 790 6.16 8.70 -30.88
C LYS A 790 6.37 9.86 -31.85
N TRP A 791 6.26 11.03 -31.27
CA TRP A 791 6.55 12.30 -31.91
C TRP A 791 8.00 12.70 -31.59
N LEU A 792 8.82 12.86 -32.63
CA LEU A 792 10.20 13.32 -32.51
C LEU A 792 10.36 14.58 -33.31
N SER A 793 10.57 15.72 -32.67
CA SER A 793 11.06 16.93 -33.31
C SER A 793 12.15 17.58 -32.45
N PRO A 794 13.40 17.50 -32.84
CA PRO A 794 14.48 18.28 -32.21
C PRO A 794 14.43 19.75 -32.54
N SER A 795 13.67 20.20 -33.57
CA SER A 795 13.71 21.55 -34.10
C SER A 795 12.41 22.35 -33.98
N GLY A 796 11.34 21.79 -33.33
CA GLY A 796 10.06 22.53 -33.16
C GLY A 796 9.13 22.52 -34.37
N ASP A 797 9.48 21.86 -35.48
CA ASP A 797 8.63 21.67 -36.65
C ASP A 797 7.76 20.42 -36.56
N PRO A 798 6.62 20.32 -37.32
CA PRO A 798 5.73 19.17 -37.26
C PRO A 798 6.46 17.86 -37.64
N GLY A 799 6.66 16.99 -36.67
CA GLY A 799 7.50 15.80 -36.78
C GLY A 799 6.91 14.67 -37.61
N VAL A 800 7.77 13.78 -38.01
CA VAL A 800 7.45 12.57 -38.78
C VAL A 800 6.97 11.49 -37.82
N TRP A 801 5.83 10.87 -38.14
CA TRP A 801 5.34 9.68 -37.41
C TRP A 801 6.11 8.43 -37.82
N ILE A 802 6.76 7.77 -36.90
CA ILE A 802 7.39 6.47 -37.16
C ILE A 802 6.46 5.37 -36.66
N TYR A 803 6.08 4.48 -37.56
CA TYR A 803 5.26 3.30 -37.25
C TYR A 803 6.17 2.08 -37.22
N GLY A 804 6.27 1.45 -36.07
CA GLY A 804 6.92 0.14 -35.92
C GLY A 804 5.89 -0.92 -35.58
N VAL A 805 5.91 -2.05 -36.26
CA VAL A 805 5.11 -3.24 -35.92
C VAL A 805 6.04 -4.24 -35.28
N LEU A 806 5.88 -4.47 -33.98
CA LEU A 806 6.50 -5.61 -33.30
C LEU A 806 5.55 -6.82 -33.45
N ASN A 807 5.99 -7.85 -34.13
CA ASN A 807 5.31 -9.13 -34.12
C ASN A 807 5.96 -9.99 -33.03
N ILE A 808 5.21 -10.28 -31.98
CA ILE A 808 5.60 -11.21 -30.92
C ILE A 808 4.90 -12.54 -31.18
#